data_98263308752752bb5446f3e6b707b5b4
#
_entry.id   98263308752752bb5446f3e6b707b5b4
#
_cell.length_a   1.000
_cell.length_b   1.000
_cell.length_c   1.000
_cell.angle_alpha   90.00
_cell.angle_beta   90.00
_cell.angle_gamma   90.00
#
_symmetry.space_group_name_H-M   'P 1'
#
loop_
_entity.id
_entity.type
_entity.pdbx_description
1 polymer ?
#
loop_
_entity_poly.entity_id
_entity_poly.type
_entity_poly.pdbx_seq_one_letter_code
_entity_poly.pdbx_strand_id
1 'polypeptide(L)'
;MPAAWTERGTVLIQLGRHHFAFYKGFLDGIDLRVLSRRYLETTPDSDADLDLRISKSMVKWIRDQLVVTAKRTGQISSAKLLRLEPDALRISYAAHVPTLDQFREERDPHEMFSERELIELFSDEFGVPDKSAERRTQRNARLRSKQASALMRLEELAGASPHLEDGVEGWLDPVIAARLIDAGITTLELLVTAINTRGYRWYTKVPRIGVMASQQIIDWLMLPETIQSLGVQLSARGIMPRRDLTPAMLGPPPLQTAIVPMENFLVPHEMDGAFGSNRGERTSLSARNDLEAINAWLSRYKAGSHTLRAYRKEAERFLLWSILEARKPVSSLTVEDCISYRNFLWYLGRQTPEIWGRTYHIIQSQWMAKRGIERFSPDWRPFEGPLSASSQKTALKILQSMMQWLTEQNYLHNNPLRALPDLAKPATKGIDAARSLTVAEWMIVKKFLEGLPRNQAYYRMRFILALAYNSGCRLSELASLKRADLSSFVRSGEDHLQWEIEVTGKGEKLRHVQLNHNVVDEIRQYFRLRGHATLANVPPETPLIAALPVTNVQGSSDDPLSASRLYRVLKHFFRDVAASVLTEDLDTAQKLRRASTHWLRHTFATHGIHNGMTLETVRDLLGHKSLGTTSIYVTTEKDKRSREVERLKELGSF
;
A
#
# COMPACT_ATOMS: atom_id res chain seq x y z
N MET A 1 -10.71 37.48 -4.34
CA MET A 1 -12.05 37.98 -4.02
C MET A 1 -12.95 36.81 -3.74
N PRO A 2 -13.38 36.54 -2.51
CA PRO A 2 -14.50 35.62 -2.27
C PRO A 2 -15.77 36.50 -2.26
N ALA A 3 -16.35 36.72 -3.43
CA ALA A 3 -17.61 37.40 -3.63
C ALA A 3 -18.78 36.44 -3.78
N ALA A 4 -18.97 35.54 -2.83
CA ALA A 4 -20.08 34.62 -2.84
C ALA A 4 -20.78 34.52 -1.47
N TRP A 5 -20.59 35.48 -0.59
CA TRP A 5 -21.25 35.55 0.72
C TRP A 5 -22.37 36.58 0.75
N THR A 6 -22.74 37.14 -0.41
CA THR A 6 -23.83 38.09 -0.51
C THR A 6 -24.95 37.52 -1.42
N GLU A 7 -26.09 37.27 -0.77
CA GLU A 7 -27.43 37.29 -1.37
C GLU A 7 -27.75 36.42 -2.58
N ARG A 8 -27.80 35.10 -2.42
CA ARG A 8 -28.77 34.25 -3.14
C ARG A 8 -29.04 32.98 -2.35
N GLY A 9 -30.21 32.89 -1.75
CA GLY A 9 -30.76 31.68 -1.15
C GLY A 9 -30.02 31.30 0.13
N THR A 10 -30.55 31.72 1.26
CA THR A 10 -30.09 31.41 2.60
C THR A 10 -30.22 29.89 2.83
N VAL A 11 -29.26 29.11 2.41
CA VAL A 11 -28.96 27.86 3.09
C VAL A 11 -28.33 28.30 4.40
N LEU A 12 -29.12 28.38 5.45
CA LEU A 12 -28.68 28.63 6.81
C LEU A 12 -27.66 27.54 7.13
N ILE A 13 -26.38 27.88 7.06
CA ILE A 13 -25.32 27.02 7.61
C ILE A 13 -25.61 27.01 9.11
N GLN A 14 -26.21 25.93 9.58
CA GLN A 14 -26.50 25.76 11.00
C GLN A 14 -25.17 25.61 11.73
N LEU A 15 -25.04 26.27 12.89
CA LEU A 15 -23.88 26.08 13.77
C LEU A 15 -23.84 24.62 14.22
N GLY A 16 -22.98 23.82 13.61
CA GLY A 16 -22.73 22.47 14.05
C GLY A 16 -21.74 22.43 15.23
N ARG A 17 -21.68 21.33 15.96
CA ARG A 17 -20.78 21.14 17.12
C ARG A 17 -19.31 21.39 16.81
N HIS A 18 -18.86 21.13 15.60
CA HIS A 18 -17.49 21.44 15.16
C HIS A 18 -17.20 22.94 15.14
N HIS A 19 -18.18 23.80 14.84
CA HIS A 19 -18.04 25.25 14.94
C HIS A 19 -17.89 25.70 16.41
N PHE A 20 -18.62 25.07 17.32
CA PHE A 20 -18.48 25.31 18.76
C PHE A 20 -17.13 24.83 19.27
N ALA A 21 -16.67 23.65 18.85
CA ALA A 21 -15.36 23.12 19.20
C ALA A 21 -14.22 23.99 18.69
N PHE A 22 -14.31 24.45 17.44
CA PHE A 22 -13.36 25.42 16.85
C PHE A 22 -13.32 26.72 17.66
N TYR A 23 -14.50 27.28 17.97
CA TYR A 23 -14.61 28.53 18.68
C TYR A 23 -14.16 28.41 20.14
N LYS A 24 -14.41 27.27 20.79
CA LYS A 24 -13.90 26.95 22.11
C LYS A 24 -12.36 26.93 22.12
N GLY A 25 -11.76 26.20 21.16
CA GLY A 25 -10.30 26.19 21.01
C GLY A 25 -9.70 27.56 20.79
N PHE A 26 -10.38 28.43 20.05
CA PHE A 26 -10.00 29.83 19.89
C PHE A 26 -10.07 30.59 21.21
N LEU A 27 -11.14 30.45 21.99
CA LEU A 27 -11.29 31.08 23.31
C LEU A 27 -10.27 30.56 24.32
N ASP A 28 -9.85 29.31 24.20
CA ASP A 28 -8.79 28.68 25.02
C ASP A 28 -7.37 29.17 24.63
N GLY A 29 -7.25 29.94 23.55
CA GLY A 29 -5.99 30.52 23.09
C GLY A 29 -5.14 29.57 22.25
N ILE A 30 -5.72 28.55 21.69
CA ILE A 30 -5.03 27.64 20.73
C ILE A 30 -4.78 28.43 19.44
N ASP A 31 -3.59 28.22 18.86
CA ASP A 31 -3.20 28.90 17.63
C ASP A 31 -4.21 28.61 16.51
N LEU A 32 -4.65 29.67 15.82
CA LEU A 32 -5.62 29.63 14.75
C LEU A 32 -5.18 28.72 13.59
N ARG A 33 -3.88 28.55 13.36
CA ARG A 33 -3.34 27.65 12.33
C ARG A 33 -3.56 26.21 12.71
N VAL A 34 -3.41 25.88 14.01
CA VAL A 34 -3.68 24.51 14.52
C VAL A 34 -5.17 24.20 14.43
N LEU A 35 -6.00 25.17 14.83
CA LEU A 35 -7.46 25.03 14.75
C LEU A 35 -7.96 24.95 13.32
N SER A 36 -7.40 25.74 12.41
CA SER A 36 -7.71 25.68 10.99
C SER A 36 -7.42 24.30 10.42
N ARG A 37 -6.22 23.78 10.65
CA ARG A 37 -5.85 22.44 10.20
C ARG A 37 -6.74 21.36 10.75
N ARG A 38 -7.26 21.49 11.94
CA ARG A 38 -8.10 20.48 12.59
C ARG A 38 -9.56 20.55 12.18
N TYR A 39 -10.11 21.73 11.94
CA TYR A 39 -11.54 21.93 11.74
C TYR A 39 -11.95 22.58 10.42
N LEU A 40 -11.05 23.28 9.70
CA LEU A 40 -11.43 24.13 8.56
C LEU A 40 -10.70 23.84 7.26
N GLU A 41 -9.80 22.93 7.23
CA GLU A 41 -8.76 22.85 6.23
C GLU A 41 -8.97 23.25 4.79
N THR A 42 -7.97 23.92 4.39
CA THR A 42 -7.54 24.36 3.07
C THR A 42 -6.42 23.44 2.54
N THR A 43 -6.27 23.37 1.25
CA THR A 43 -5.30 22.53 0.54
C THR A 43 -3.85 22.78 0.99
N PRO A 44 -2.95 21.78 0.98
CA PRO A 44 -1.54 21.91 1.40
C PRO A 44 -0.70 22.93 0.61
N ASP A 45 -1.24 23.51 -0.47
CA ASP A 45 -0.61 24.52 -1.33
C ASP A 45 -1.13 25.92 -1.07
N SER A 46 -1.96 26.14 -0.06
CA SER A 46 -2.44 27.48 0.25
C SER A 46 -1.40 28.28 1.03
N ASP A 47 -1.23 29.53 0.62
CA ASP A 47 -0.35 30.51 1.25
C ASP A 47 -0.71 30.63 2.75
N ALA A 48 0.27 30.49 3.65
CA ALA A 48 0.07 30.51 5.11
C ALA A 48 -0.68 31.79 5.61
N ASP A 49 -0.60 32.88 4.85
CA ASP A 49 -1.36 34.11 5.10
C ASP A 49 -2.84 34.01 4.68
N LEU A 50 -3.15 33.20 3.66
CA LEU A 50 -4.52 32.95 3.21
C LEU A 50 -5.27 32.13 4.26
N ASP A 51 -4.63 31.11 4.83
CA ASP A 51 -5.17 30.24 5.88
C ASP A 51 -5.52 31.05 7.14
N LEU A 52 -4.69 31.99 7.50
CA LEU A 52 -4.94 32.86 8.66
C LEU A 52 -6.13 33.82 8.42
N ARG A 53 -6.30 34.30 7.19
CA ARG A 53 -7.45 35.17 6.82
C ARG A 53 -8.76 34.38 6.86
N ILE A 54 -8.76 33.13 6.35
CA ILE A 54 -9.92 32.23 6.37
C ILE A 54 -10.30 31.94 7.83
N SER A 55 -9.35 31.58 8.67
CA SER A 55 -9.57 31.26 10.08
C SER A 55 -10.14 32.45 10.84
N LYS A 56 -9.61 33.65 10.62
CA LYS A 56 -10.15 34.87 11.20
C LYS A 56 -11.56 35.21 10.72
N SER A 57 -11.83 34.95 9.44
CA SER A 57 -13.17 35.12 8.86
C SER A 57 -14.17 34.15 9.48
N MET A 58 -13.75 32.88 9.71
CA MET A 58 -14.57 31.87 10.36
C MET A 58 -14.87 32.23 11.83
N VAL A 59 -13.87 32.65 12.61
CA VAL A 59 -14.08 33.17 13.98
C VAL A 59 -15.13 34.27 13.99
N LYS A 60 -15.02 35.22 13.06
CA LYS A 60 -15.98 36.33 12.94
C LYS A 60 -17.37 35.82 12.63
N TRP A 61 -17.50 34.93 11.64
CA TRP A 61 -18.76 34.35 11.22
C TRP A 61 -19.44 33.56 12.37
N ILE A 62 -18.70 32.63 13.04
CA ILE A 62 -19.23 31.90 14.19
C ILE A 62 -19.70 32.87 15.28
N ARG A 63 -18.93 33.91 15.59
CA ARG A 63 -19.28 34.91 16.56
C ARG A 63 -20.60 35.63 16.19
N ASP A 64 -20.77 35.99 14.92
CA ASP A 64 -21.97 36.68 14.43
C ASP A 64 -23.19 35.72 14.52
N GLN A 65 -23.04 34.46 14.21
CA GLN A 65 -24.11 33.45 14.36
C GLN A 65 -24.49 33.21 15.84
N LEU A 66 -23.49 33.12 16.73
CA LEU A 66 -23.71 33.02 18.18
C LEU A 66 -24.45 34.23 18.74
N VAL A 67 -24.17 35.43 18.22
CA VAL A 67 -24.90 36.67 18.61
C VAL A 67 -26.35 36.60 18.12
N VAL A 68 -26.61 36.15 16.92
CA VAL A 68 -27.97 35.96 16.38
C VAL A 68 -28.75 34.97 17.24
N THR A 69 -28.14 33.86 17.57
CA THR A 69 -28.74 32.82 18.43
C THR A 69 -29.00 33.33 19.84
N ALA A 70 -28.06 34.06 20.44
CA ALA A 70 -28.22 34.62 21.75
C ALA A 70 -29.33 35.70 21.81
N LYS A 71 -29.52 36.47 20.74
CA LYS A 71 -30.66 37.41 20.63
C LYS A 71 -31.97 36.66 20.53
N ARG A 72 -32.05 35.63 19.74
CA ARG A 72 -33.26 34.80 19.57
C ARG A 72 -33.69 34.10 20.85
N THR A 73 -32.72 33.65 21.65
CA THR A 73 -32.94 32.91 22.91
C THR A 73 -32.95 33.80 24.14
N GLY A 74 -32.90 35.15 24.00
CA GLY A 74 -32.87 36.11 25.12
C GLY A 74 -31.55 36.14 25.93
N GLN A 75 -30.49 35.48 25.45
CA GLN A 75 -29.20 35.29 26.13
C GLN A 75 -28.17 36.41 25.77
N ILE A 76 -28.59 37.66 25.78
CA ILE A 76 -27.76 38.81 25.32
C ILE A 76 -26.45 38.96 26.13
N SER A 77 -26.48 38.63 27.43
CA SER A 77 -25.28 38.65 28.28
C SER A 77 -24.22 37.62 27.82
N SER A 78 -24.64 36.45 27.35
CA SER A 78 -23.75 35.43 26.78
C SER A 78 -23.07 35.91 25.50
N ALA A 79 -23.78 36.60 24.63
CA ALA A 79 -23.23 37.19 23.42
C ALA A 79 -22.13 38.25 23.71
N LYS A 80 -22.31 39.06 24.75
CA LYS A 80 -21.31 40.04 25.17
C LYS A 80 -20.03 39.37 25.69
N LEU A 81 -20.14 38.31 26.47
CA LEU A 81 -19.02 37.52 26.97
C LEU A 81 -18.21 36.87 25.87
N LEU A 82 -18.89 36.30 24.88
CA LEU A 82 -18.24 35.59 23.76
C LEU A 82 -17.51 36.52 22.78
N ARG A 83 -17.75 37.85 22.86
CA ARG A 83 -17.00 38.84 22.06
C ARG A 83 -15.63 39.19 22.64
N LEU A 84 -15.35 38.85 23.90
CA LEU A 84 -14.06 39.11 24.50
C LEU A 84 -12.98 38.28 23.87
N GLU A 85 -11.91 38.91 23.39
CA GLU A 85 -10.78 38.23 22.74
C GLU A 85 -9.96 37.47 23.79
N PRO A 86 -9.36 36.31 23.41
CA PRO A 86 -8.52 35.50 24.31
C PRO A 86 -7.35 36.28 24.89
N ASP A 87 -6.76 37.18 24.11
CA ASP A 87 -5.63 38.02 24.54
C ASP A 87 -6.01 39.01 25.66
N ALA A 88 -7.25 39.49 25.67
CA ALA A 88 -7.75 40.38 26.73
C ALA A 88 -7.94 39.64 28.07
N LEU A 89 -8.07 38.30 28.02
CA LEU A 89 -8.29 37.41 29.16
C LEU A 89 -7.08 36.50 29.43
N ARG A 90 -5.87 36.86 28.95
CA ARG A 90 -4.67 36.09 29.25
C ARG A 90 -4.53 35.87 30.74
N ILE A 91 -4.49 34.62 31.16
CA ILE A 91 -4.06 34.22 32.48
C ILE A 91 -2.54 34.18 32.39
N SER A 92 -1.87 35.15 33.01
CA SER A 92 -0.44 35.02 33.21
C SER A 92 -0.27 33.89 34.21
N TYR A 93 0.21 32.73 33.72
CA TYR A 93 0.81 31.78 34.63
C TYR A 93 2.11 32.46 35.08
N ALA A 94 2.05 33.20 36.18
CA ALA A 94 3.23 33.44 36.97
C ALA A 94 3.84 32.05 37.22
N ALA A 95 5.14 31.94 37.03
CA ALA A 95 5.87 30.72 37.41
C ALA A 95 5.31 30.27 38.75
N HIS A 96 5.03 28.98 38.89
CA HIS A 96 4.44 28.45 40.11
C HIS A 96 5.27 28.90 41.28
N VAL A 97 4.83 30.01 41.90
CA VAL A 97 5.45 30.54 43.11
C VAL A 97 4.99 29.58 44.20
N PRO A 98 5.90 28.78 44.79
CA PRO A 98 5.52 27.85 45.85
C PRO A 98 4.87 28.62 47.00
N THR A 99 4.05 27.98 47.79
CA THR A 99 3.56 28.61 49.01
C THR A 99 4.74 28.76 49.97
N LEU A 100 4.64 29.72 50.94
CA LEU A 100 5.69 29.92 51.94
C LEU A 100 5.99 28.64 52.69
N ASP A 101 4.99 27.79 52.93
CA ASP A 101 5.15 26.48 53.58
C ASP A 101 5.92 25.49 52.67
N GLN A 102 5.63 25.44 51.38
CA GLN A 102 6.38 24.60 50.43
C GLN A 102 7.83 25.10 50.27
N PHE A 103 8.04 26.42 50.26
CA PHE A 103 9.36 27.01 50.21
C PHE A 103 10.14 26.69 51.52
N ARG A 104 9.49 26.72 52.68
CA ARG A 104 10.07 26.29 53.96
C ARG A 104 10.50 24.82 53.90
N GLU A 105 9.62 23.90 53.48
CA GLU A 105 9.94 22.49 53.37
C GLU A 105 11.12 22.22 52.43
N GLU A 106 11.25 22.96 51.34
CA GLU A 106 12.28 22.76 50.33
C GLU A 106 13.63 23.41 50.68
N ARG A 107 13.63 24.61 51.34
CA ARG A 107 14.85 25.39 51.62
C ARG A 107 15.30 25.34 53.07
N ASP A 108 14.42 25.07 53.98
CA ASP A 108 14.72 25.01 55.40
C ASP A 108 14.13 23.76 56.12
N PRO A 109 14.46 22.54 55.65
CA PRO A 109 13.95 21.33 56.25
C PRO A 109 14.39 21.09 57.68
N HIS A 110 15.31 21.92 58.17
CA HIS A 110 15.87 21.83 59.54
C HIS A 110 15.50 23.02 60.43
N GLU A 111 14.56 23.87 60.00
CA GLU A 111 14.07 25.06 60.76
C GLU A 111 15.21 26.02 61.24
N MET A 112 16.21 26.22 60.38
CA MET A 112 17.38 27.07 60.69
C MET A 112 17.11 28.55 60.60
N PHE A 113 16.13 28.94 59.77
CA PHE A 113 15.78 30.37 59.56
C PHE A 113 14.53 30.77 60.35
N SER A 114 14.53 31.98 60.84
CA SER A 114 13.33 32.58 61.44
C SER A 114 12.26 32.83 60.37
N GLU A 115 11.01 32.91 60.75
CA GLU A 115 9.90 33.15 59.80
C GLU A 115 10.06 34.47 59.05
N ARG A 116 10.73 35.45 59.66
CA ARG A 116 11.03 36.74 59.05
C ARG A 116 12.13 36.66 57.99
N GLU A 117 13.18 35.89 58.26
CA GLU A 117 14.27 35.63 57.30
C GLU A 117 13.78 34.79 56.11
N LEU A 118 12.90 33.82 56.38
CA LEU A 118 12.26 33.01 55.32
C LEU A 118 11.36 33.87 54.39
N ILE A 119 10.61 34.81 54.95
CA ILE A 119 9.80 35.77 54.18
C ILE A 119 10.68 36.73 53.37
N GLU A 120 11.83 37.17 53.90
CA GLU A 120 12.78 37.99 53.19
C GLU A 120 13.43 37.21 52.03
N LEU A 121 13.89 36.00 52.26
CA LEU A 121 14.42 35.10 51.21
C LEU A 121 13.39 34.75 50.16
N PHE A 122 12.14 34.50 50.52
CA PHE A 122 11.05 34.27 49.61
C PHE A 122 10.72 35.49 48.75
N SER A 123 10.75 36.67 49.37
CA SER A 123 10.48 37.93 48.67
C SER A 123 11.62 38.33 47.72
N ASP A 124 12.87 38.00 48.06
CA ASP A 124 14.03 38.23 47.19
C ASP A 124 14.06 37.26 45.99
N GLU A 125 13.65 36.03 46.18
CA GLU A 125 13.68 35.00 45.13
C GLU A 125 12.44 35.09 44.19
N PHE A 126 11.25 35.40 44.74
CA PHE A 126 9.99 35.38 43.99
C PHE A 126 9.33 36.78 43.83
N GLY A 127 9.90 37.81 44.46
CA GLY A 127 9.35 39.18 44.45
C GLY A 127 8.12 39.34 45.36
N VAL A 128 7.75 40.59 45.65
CA VAL A 128 6.53 40.85 46.42
C VAL A 128 5.30 40.58 45.55
N PRO A 129 4.35 39.73 45.96
CA PRO A 129 3.17 39.42 45.16
C PRO A 129 2.36 40.68 44.87
N ASP A 130 2.25 41.05 43.58
CA ASP A 130 1.38 42.12 43.16
C ASP A 130 -0.08 41.73 43.31
N LYS A 131 -0.72 42.12 44.39
CA LYS A 131 -2.14 41.91 44.67
C LYS A 131 -3.08 42.36 43.56
N SER A 132 -2.61 43.33 42.72
CA SER A 132 -3.37 43.79 41.56
C SER A 132 -3.31 42.81 40.40
N ALA A 133 -2.17 42.19 40.16
CA ALA A 133 -1.97 41.14 39.17
C ALA A 133 -2.76 39.86 39.53
N GLU A 134 -2.74 39.50 40.81
CA GLU A 134 -3.48 38.34 41.31
C GLU A 134 -5.02 38.52 41.18
N ARG A 135 -5.53 39.71 41.57
CA ARG A 135 -6.94 40.07 41.36
C ARG A 135 -7.33 40.06 39.88
N ARG A 136 -6.44 40.51 39.02
CA ARG A 136 -6.64 40.51 37.56
C ARG A 136 -6.68 39.09 37.00
N THR A 137 -5.79 38.20 37.47
CA THR A 137 -5.74 36.80 37.09
C THR A 137 -7.00 36.05 37.54
N GLN A 138 -7.44 36.23 38.80
CA GLN A 138 -8.68 35.67 39.31
C GLN A 138 -9.92 36.18 38.55
N ARG A 139 -9.96 37.49 38.24
CA ARG A 139 -11.03 38.06 37.42
C ARG A 139 -11.06 37.45 36.03
N ASN A 140 -9.92 37.31 35.38
CA ASN A 140 -9.81 36.72 34.04
C ASN A 140 -10.21 35.25 34.05
N ALA A 141 -9.79 34.49 35.07
CA ALA A 141 -10.21 33.10 35.24
C ALA A 141 -11.74 32.94 35.37
N ARG A 142 -12.36 33.82 36.20
CA ARG A 142 -13.84 33.84 36.35
C ARG A 142 -14.54 34.21 35.04
N LEU A 143 -14.00 35.16 34.26
CA LEU A 143 -14.57 35.54 32.98
C LEU A 143 -14.44 34.42 31.94
N ARG A 144 -13.32 33.69 31.90
CA ARG A 144 -13.14 32.53 31.04
C ARG A 144 -14.12 31.40 31.40
N SER A 145 -14.29 31.08 32.68
CA SER A 145 -15.28 30.10 33.11
C SER A 145 -16.71 30.49 32.70
N LYS A 146 -17.07 31.76 32.86
CA LYS A 146 -18.38 32.27 32.40
C LYS A 146 -18.51 32.23 30.87
N GLN A 147 -17.43 32.49 30.14
CA GLN A 147 -17.36 32.41 28.68
C GLN A 147 -17.59 30.97 28.19
N ALA A 148 -16.91 30.01 28.81
CA ALA A 148 -17.09 28.59 28.53
C ALA A 148 -18.51 28.11 28.82
N SER A 149 -19.09 28.50 29.98
CA SER A 149 -20.48 28.20 30.33
C SER A 149 -21.51 28.87 29.40
N ALA A 150 -21.24 30.08 28.93
CA ALA A 150 -22.07 30.75 27.94
C ALA A 150 -22.04 30.04 26.58
N LEU A 151 -20.87 29.58 26.16
CA LEU A 151 -20.71 28.83 24.90
C LEU A 151 -21.48 27.49 24.95
N MET A 152 -21.35 26.72 26.05
CA MET A 152 -22.08 25.47 26.25
C MET A 152 -23.59 25.66 26.19
N ARG A 153 -24.12 26.68 26.86
CA ARG A 153 -25.57 26.96 26.81
C ARG A 153 -26.06 27.32 25.42
N LEU A 154 -25.28 28.07 24.66
CA LEU A 154 -25.64 28.43 23.28
C LEU A 154 -25.48 27.22 22.34
N GLU A 155 -24.58 26.29 22.63
CA GLU A 155 -24.43 25.04 21.91
C GLU A 155 -25.67 24.17 22.07
N GLU A 156 -26.18 24.02 23.29
CA GLU A 156 -27.44 23.28 23.57
C GLU A 156 -28.65 23.90 22.85
N LEU A 157 -28.68 25.23 22.70
CA LEU A 157 -29.79 25.96 22.10
C LEU A 157 -29.70 26.17 20.58
N ALA A 158 -28.51 26.07 20.01
CA ALA A 158 -28.24 26.42 18.63
C ALA A 158 -27.48 25.35 17.85
N GLY A 159 -26.83 24.41 18.54
CA GLY A 159 -26.08 23.34 17.92
C GLY A 159 -27.03 22.28 17.37
N ALA A 160 -27.16 22.18 16.06
CA ALA A 160 -27.77 21.03 15.45
C ALA A 160 -26.85 19.82 15.60
N SER A 161 -27.42 18.65 15.84
CA SER A 161 -26.71 17.39 15.75
C SER A 161 -26.78 16.85 14.32
N PRO A 162 -25.71 16.31 13.73
CA PRO A 162 -25.76 15.77 12.38
C PRO A 162 -26.62 14.53 12.32
N HIS A 163 -27.44 14.43 11.27
CA HIS A 163 -28.22 13.25 10.94
C HIS A 163 -27.77 12.68 9.59
N LEU A 164 -27.98 11.37 9.38
CA LEU A 164 -27.54 10.69 8.15
C LEU A 164 -28.19 11.27 6.89
N GLU A 165 -29.41 11.75 7.00
CA GLU A 165 -30.17 12.34 5.89
C GLU A 165 -29.73 13.77 5.54
N ASP A 166 -28.92 14.39 6.38
CA ASP A 166 -28.46 15.77 6.16
C ASP A 166 -27.56 15.86 4.93
N GLY A 167 -27.71 16.97 4.19
CA GLY A 167 -26.81 17.29 3.07
C GLY A 167 -25.40 17.60 3.55
N VAL A 168 -24.40 17.16 2.79
CA VAL A 168 -22.98 17.40 3.10
C VAL A 168 -22.63 18.89 3.15
N GLU A 169 -23.38 19.73 2.44
CA GLU A 169 -23.21 21.20 2.40
C GLU A 169 -23.52 21.88 3.74
N GLY A 170 -24.30 21.24 4.60
CA GLY A 170 -24.63 21.77 5.93
C GLY A 170 -23.52 21.54 6.97
N TRP A 171 -22.56 20.65 6.68
CA TRP A 171 -21.62 20.13 7.68
C TRP A 171 -20.15 20.24 7.28
N LEU A 172 -19.86 20.39 5.99
CA LEU A 172 -18.51 20.43 5.47
C LEU A 172 -18.21 21.78 4.79
N ASP A 173 -16.95 22.08 4.61
CA ASP A 173 -16.51 23.26 3.87
C ASP A 173 -17.21 23.33 2.50
N PRO A 174 -17.70 24.52 2.07
CA PRO A 174 -18.45 24.65 0.82
C PRO A 174 -17.72 24.14 -0.43
N VAL A 175 -16.40 24.28 -0.47
CA VAL A 175 -15.59 23.80 -1.61
C VAL A 175 -15.51 22.26 -1.60
N ILE A 176 -15.37 21.66 -0.43
CA ILE A 176 -15.35 20.22 -0.24
C ILE A 176 -16.74 19.64 -0.51
N ALA A 177 -17.78 20.26 0.04
CA ALA A 177 -19.17 19.83 -0.16
C ALA A 177 -19.57 19.86 -1.64
N ALA A 178 -19.24 20.92 -2.38
CA ALA A 178 -19.49 21.00 -3.81
C ALA A 178 -18.82 19.86 -4.60
N ARG A 179 -17.57 19.50 -4.26
CA ARG A 179 -16.85 18.38 -4.91
C ARG A 179 -17.47 17.02 -4.60
N LEU A 180 -17.98 16.85 -3.39
CA LEU A 180 -18.70 15.61 -3.00
C LEU A 180 -20.03 15.50 -3.74
N ILE A 181 -20.79 16.58 -3.83
CA ILE A 181 -22.06 16.65 -4.56
C ILE A 181 -21.85 16.36 -6.05
N ASP A 182 -20.84 16.96 -6.67
CA ASP A 182 -20.44 16.70 -8.06
C ASP A 182 -20.07 15.23 -8.30
N ALA A 183 -19.57 14.54 -7.28
CA ALA A 183 -19.27 13.11 -7.32
C ALA A 183 -20.45 12.20 -6.93
N GLY A 184 -21.65 12.77 -6.74
CA GLY A 184 -22.87 12.04 -6.37
C GLY A 184 -23.00 11.72 -4.88
N ILE A 185 -22.18 12.33 -4.01
CA ILE A 185 -22.23 12.16 -2.56
C ILE A 185 -22.93 13.39 -1.98
N THR A 186 -24.25 13.35 -1.88
CA THR A 186 -25.09 14.49 -1.47
C THR A 186 -25.45 14.51 0.00
N THR A 187 -25.45 13.35 0.68
CA THR A 187 -25.82 13.22 2.09
C THR A 187 -24.69 12.63 2.94
N LEU A 188 -24.77 12.79 4.27
CA LEU A 188 -23.84 12.18 5.21
C LEU A 188 -23.89 10.64 5.16
N GLU A 189 -25.06 10.06 4.91
CA GLU A 189 -25.23 8.63 4.71
C GLU A 189 -24.42 8.11 3.51
N LEU A 190 -24.54 8.79 2.36
CA LEU A 190 -23.79 8.45 1.16
C LEU A 190 -22.29 8.62 1.36
N LEU A 191 -21.87 9.62 2.15
CA LEU A 191 -20.47 9.84 2.51
C LEU A 191 -19.93 8.69 3.36
N VAL A 192 -20.61 8.35 4.46
CA VAL A 192 -20.25 7.21 5.32
C VAL A 192 -20.21 5.91 4.53
N THR A 193 -21.23 5.69 3.70
CA THR A 193 -21.29 4.52 2.82
C THR A 193 -20.12 4.48 1.83
N ALA A 194 -19.78 5.60 1.21
CA ALA A 194 -18.64 5.70 0.30
C ALA A 194 -17.31 5.39 1.00
N ILE A 195 -17.09 5.91 2.22
CA ILE A 195 -15.91 5.64 3.02
C ILE A 195 -15.83 4.14 3.39
N ASN A 196 -16.91 3.58 3.91
CA ASN A 196 -16.95 2.19 4.37
C ASN A 196 -16.82 1.18 3.23
N THR A 197 -17.40 1.46 2.07
CA THR A 197 -17.38 0.54 0.92
C THR A 197 -16.11 0.65 0.09
N ARG A 198 -15.61 1.87 -0.14
CA ARG A 198 -14.42 2.12 -0.97
C ARG A 198 -13.10 2.01 -0.19
N GLY A 199 -13.16 2.08 1.14
CA GLY A 199 -12.01 2.00 2.04
C GLY A 199 -11.19 3.28 2.10
N TYR A 200 -10.00 3.23 2.74
CA TYR A 200 -9.12 4.38 3.03
C TYR A 200 -8.89 5.34 1.85
N ARG A 201 -8.86 4.83 0.62
CA ARG A 201 -8.65 5.65 -0.60
C ARG A 201 -9.94 6.08 -1.29
N TRP A 202 -11.06 6.13 -0.57
CA TRP A 202 -12.36 6.53 -1.11
C TRP A 202 -12.32 7.87 -1.86
N TYR A 203 -11.52 8.81 -1.37
CA TYR A 203 -11.35 10.16 -1.92
C TYR A 203 -10.77 10.17 -3.34
N THR A 204 -10.05 9.14 -3.77
CA THR A 204 -9.49 9.07 -5.14
C THR A 204 -10.56 8.99 -6.22
N LYS A 205 -11.80 8.73 -5.83
CA LYS A 205 -12.97 8.74 -6.72
C LYS A 205 -13.71 10.07 -6.74
N VAL A 206 -13.29 11.02 -5.92
CA VAL A 206 -13.84 12.38 -5.86
C VAL A 206 -12.78 13.34 -6.40
N PRO A 207 -13.00 13.96 -7.59
CA PRO A 207 -12.01 14.86 -8.18
C PRO A 207 -11.61 15.99 -7.22
N ARG A 208 -10.31 16.29 -7.17
CA ARG A 208 -9.74 17.38 -6.36
C ARG A 208 -9.88 17.26 -4.83
N ILE A 209 -10.29 16.11 -4.29
CA ILE A 209 -10.16 15.81 -2.86
C ILE A 209 -8.84 15.03 -2.67
N GLY A 210 -7.93 15.59 -1.89
CA GLY A 210 -6.64 15.01 -1.53
C GLY A 210 -6.69 14.22 -0.22
N VAL A 211 -5.53 13.63 0.14
CA VAL A 211 -5.35 12.85 1.38
C VAL A 211 -5.72 13.68 2.61
N MET A 212 -5.30 14.93 2.67
CA MET A 212 -5.50 15.80 3.83
C MET A 212 -6.99 16.11 4.05
N ALA A 213 -7.70 16.56 3.03
CA ALA A 213 -9.14 16.82 3.12
C ALA A 213 -9.93 15.55 3.48
N SER A 214 -9.52 14.38 2.92
CA SER A 214 -10.09 13.09 3.30
C SER A 214 -9.87 12.77 4.77
N GLN A 215 -8.66 12.99 5.29
CA GLN A 215 -8.34 12.72 6.69
C GLN A 215 -9.18 13.56 7.64
N GLN A 216 -9.40 14.82 7.33
CA GLN A 216 -10.21 15.72 8.14
C GLN A 216 -11.69 15.36 8.18
N ILE A 217 -12.23 14.94 7.03
CA ILE A 217 -13.59 14.40 6.98
C ILE A 217 -13.69 13.18 7.90
N ILE A 218 -12.69 12.29 7.85
CA ILE A 218 -12.63 11.10 8.72
C ILE A 218 -12.51 11.53 10.19
N ASP A 219 -11.62 12.45 10.52
CA ASP A 219 -11.40 12.95 11.89
C ASP A 219 -12.68 13.58 12.47
N TRP A 220 -13.41 14.36 11.66
CA TRP A 220 -14.69 14.92 12.05
C TRP A 220 -15.77 13.84 12.28
N LEU A 221 -15.88 12.86 11.36
CA LEU A 221 -16.82 11.74 11.51
C LEU A 221 -16.48 10.84 12.72
N MET A 222 -15.22 10.83 13.14
CA MET A 222 -14.75 10.05 14.29
C MET A 222 -14.87 10.77 15.63
N LEU A 223 -15.35 12.02 15.66
CA LEU A 223 -15.64 12.71 16.92
C LEU A 223 -16.72 11.93 17.69
N PRO A 224 -16.56 11.73 19.02
CA PRO A 224 -17.53 10.97 19.81
C PRO A 224 -18.96 11.49 19.68
N GLU A 225 -19.13 12.81 19.61
CA GLU A 225 -20.41 13.47 19.45
C GLU A 225 -21.03 13.20 18.07
N THR A 226 -20.22 13.19 17.02
CA THR A 226 -20.67 12.90 15.65
C THR A 226 -21.07 11.44 15.52
N ILE A 227 -20.29 10.51 16.07
CA ILE A 227 -20.62 9.07 16.09
C ILE A 227 -21.93 8.83 16.81
N GLN A 228 -22.10 9.43 18.01
CA GLN A 228 -23.32 9.29 18.80
C GLN A 228 -24.55 9.84 18.06
N SER A 229 -24.40 10.94 17.36
CA SER A 229 -25.44 11.64 16.64
C SER A 229 -25.87 10.88 15.38
N LEU A 230 -24.91 10.41 14.59
CA LEU A 230 -25.16 9.68 13.36
C LEU A 230 -25.56 8.22 13.61
N GLY A 231 -25.27 7.66 14.79
CA GLY A 231 -25.55 6.25 15.12
C GLY A 231 -24.76 5.24 14.26
N VAL A 232 -23.72 5.69 13.55
CA VAL A 232 -22.89 4.86 12.63
C VAL A 232 -21.43 5.04 12.92
N GLN A 233 -20.67 3.94 12.78
CA GLN A 233 -19.23 3.95 12.90
C GLN A 233 -18.57 3.75 11.53
N LEU A 234 -17.44 4.44 11.32
CA LEU A 234 -16.58 4.16 10.20
C LEU A 234 -15.86 2.83 10.42
N SER A 235 -15.82 2.01 9.38
CA SER A 235 -15.05 0.78 9.41
C SER A 235 -13.54 1.07 9.48
N ALA A 236 -12.77 0.22 10.15
CA ALA A 236 -11.31 0.33 10.20
C ALA A 236 -10.69 0.44 8.78
N ARG A 237 -11.33 -0.15 7.78
CA ARG A 237 -10.93 -0.08 6.36
C ARG A 237 -11.09 1.32 5.76
N GLY A 238 -12.04 2.11 6.24
CA GLY A 238 -12.25 3.50 5.82
C GLY A 238 -11.24 4.46 6.44
N ILE A 239 -10.76 4.13 7.62
CA ILE A 239 -9.93 5.00 8.46
C ILE A 239 -8.43 4.79 8.22
N MET A 240 -8.00 3.54 8.02
CA MET A 240 -6.58 3.16 7.99
C MET A 240 -6.14 2.58 6.65
N PRO A 241 -4.88 2.81 6.23
CA PRO A 241 -4.28 2.12 5.10
C PRO A 241 -4.27 0.60 5.33
N ARG A 242 -4.46 -0.16 4.25
CA ARG A 242 -4.50 -1.64 4.30
C ARG A 242 -3.29 -2.28 5.00
N ARG A 243 -2.12 -1.68 4.90
CA ARG A 243 -0.89 -2.18 5.51
C ARG A 243 -0.94 -2.16 7.04
N ASP A 244 -1.74 -1.26 7.61
CA ASP A 244 -1.83 -1.00 9.04
C ASP A 244 -3.04 -1.71 9.68
N LEU A 245 -3.90 -2.36 8.87
CA LEU A 245 -5.06 -3.11 9.33
C LEU A 245 -4.65 -4.47 9.92
N THR A 246 -5.04 -4.69 11.17
CA THR A 246 -4.95 -6.00 11.80
C THR A 246 -6.28 -6.76 11.70
N PRO A 247 -6.29 -8.10 11.74
CA PRO A 247 -7.54 -8.88 11.74
C PRO A 247 -8.51 -8.48 12.86
N ALA A 248 -8.00 -8.12 14.03
CA ALA A 248 -8.80 -7.68 15.18
C ALA A 248 -9.55 -6.35 14.92
N MET A 249 -9.00 -5.45 14.11
CA MET A 249 -9.62 -4.17 13.77
C MET A 249 -10.75 -4.29 12.75
N LEU A 250 -10.84 -5.40 12.05
CA LEU A 250 -11.86 -5.63 11.03
C LEU A 250 -13.21 -6.04 11.61
N GLY A 251 -13.27 -6.26 12.91
CA GLY A 251 -14.48 -6.71 13.62
C GLY A 251 -14.83 -8.18 13.33
N PRO A 252 -15.83 -8.74 14.00
CA PRO A 252 -16.32 -10.06 13.68
C PRO A 252 -16.89 -10.07 12.25
N PRO A 253 -16.56 -11.07 11.45
CA PRO A 253 -17.06 -11.17 10.07
C PRO A 253 -18.59 -11.32 10.07
N PRO A 254 -19.28 -10.82 9.03
CA PRO A 254 -20.72 -10.98 8.91
C PRO A 254 -21.11 -12.47 8.91
N LEU A 255 -22.20 -12.81 9.58
CA LEU A 255 -22.72 -14.16 9.77
C LEU A 255 -23.16 -14.91 8.49
N GLN A 256 -22.80 -14.41 7.31
CA GLN A 256 -23.16 -15.05 6.04
C GLN A 256 -21.97 -15.84 5.48
N THR A 257 -22.22 -17.10 5.12
CA THR A 257 -21.34 -17.96 4.30
C THR A 257 -21.22 -17.40 2.88
N ALA A 258 -20.64 -16.22 2.75
CA ALA A 258 -20.37 -15.58 1.47
C ALA A 258 -18.93 -15.90 1.02
N ILE A 259 -18.67 -15.79 -0.29
CA ILE A 259 -17.30 -15.86 -0.82
C ILE A 259 -16.56 -14.59 -0.43
N VAL A 260 -15.82 -14.69 0.67
CA VAL A 260 -15.02 -13.61 1.25
C VAL A 260 -13.59 -14.11 1.51
N PRO A 261 -12.60 -13.21 1.69
CA PRO A 261 -11.26 -13.62 2.09
C PRO A 261 -11.25 -14.51 3.33
N MET A 262 -10.30 -15.44 3.38
CA MET A 262 -10.19 -16.44 4.45
C MET A 262 -10.17 -15.82 5.86
N GLU A 263 -9.64 -14.60 6.00
CA GLU A 263 -9.61 -13.86 7.27
C GLU A 263 -11.02 -13.45 7.77
N ASN A 264 -11.97 -13.31 6.86
CA ASN A 264 -13.35 -12.92 7.15
C ASN A 264 -14.33 -14.07 6.92
N PHE A 265 -13.83 -15.25 6.54
CA PHE A 265 -14.66 -16.40 6.23
C PHE A 265 -15.04 -17.15 7.51
N LEU A 266 -16.33 -17.21 7.79
CA LEU A 266 -16.89 -18.02 8.87
C LEU A 266 -17.19 -19.42 8.33
N VAL A 267 -16.44 -20.38 8.84
CA VAL A 267 -16.73 -21.78 8.57
C VAL A 267 -17.89 -22.22 9.48
N PRO A 268 -19.00 -22.73 8.95
CA PRO A 268 -20.07 -23.31 9.77
C PRO A 268 -19.54 -24.41 10.66
N HIS A 269 -20.04 -24.48 11.90
CA HIS A 269 -19.53 -25.44 12.89
C HIS A 269 -19.65 -26.90 12.39
N GLU A 270 -20.71 -27.21 11.63
CA GLU A 270 -20.95 -28.53 11.06
C GLU A 270 -19.95 -28.90 9.93
N MET A 271 -19.27 -27.89 9.39
CA MET A 271 -18.30 -28.02 8.30
C MET A 271 -16.89 -27.53 8.68
N ASP A 272 -16.60 -27.33 9.96
CA ASP A 272 -15.31 -26.84 10.42
C ASP A 272 -14.21 -27.92 10.38
N GLY A 273 -14.57 -29.17 10.22
CA GLY A 273 -13.65 -30.29 10.14
C GLY A 273 -13.19 -30.86 11.48
N ALA A 274 -13.79 -30.41 12.60
CA ALA A 274 -13.49 -31.00 13.89
C ALA A 274 -13.76 -32.51 13.95
N PHE A 275 -14.77 -32.95 13.19
CA PHE A 275 -15.19 -34.36 13.06
C PHE A 275 -15.08 -34.87 11.63
N GLY A 276 -14.10 -34.41 10.86
CA GLY A 276 -13.91 -34.83 9.48
C GLY A 276 -13.62 -36.32 9.34
N SER A 277 -14.18 -36.97 8.33
CA SER A 277 -14.04 -38.44 8.09
C SER A 277 -12.60 -38.90 7.81
N ASN A 278 -11.74 -38.01 7.32
CA ASN A 278 -10.31 -38.25 7.07
C ASN A 278 -9.43 -37.61 8.15
N ARG A 279 -10.02 -37.23 9.30
CA ARG A 279 -9.29 -36.61 10.40
C ARG A 279 -8.55 -37.66 11.22
N GLY A 280 -7.28 -37.37 11.56
CA GLY A 280 -6.47 -38.21 12.44
C GLY A 280 -6.89 -38.06 13.91
N GLU A 281 -6.90 -39.14 14.65
CA GLU A 281 -7.28 -39.15 16.07
C GLU A 281 -6.27 -38.45 16.98
N ARG A 282 -4.98 -38.50 16.63
CA ARG A 282 -3.87 -37.91 17.41
C ARG A 282 -3.01 -37.06 16.50
N THR A 283 -3.28 -35.78 16.48
CA THR A 283 -2.49 -34.81 15.71
C THR A 283 -1.40 -34.16 16.59
N SER A 284 -0.25 -33.82 15.99
CA SER A 284 0.79 -33.01 16.61
C SER A 284 0.47 -31.50 16.57
N LEU A 285 -0.65 -31.10 15.93
CA LEU A 285 -1.08 -29.72 15.85
C LEU A 285 -2.05 -29.35 16.97
N SER A 286 -1.97 -28.12 17.46
CA SER A 286 -2.99 -27.55 18.38
C SER A 286 -4.28 -27.17 17.67
N ALA A 287 -4.36 -27.35 16.35
CA ALA A 287 -5.50 -26.99 15.52
C ALA A 287 -6.74 -27.85 15.87
N ARG A 288 -7.86 -27.19 16.13
CA ARG A 288 -9.15 -27.82 16.45
C ARG A 288 -9.99 -28.08 15.21
N ASN A 289 -9.78 -27.31 14.16
CA ASN A 289 -10.54 -27.34 12.91
C ASN A 289 -9.65 -27.15 11.69
N ASP A 290 -10.23 -27.32 10.48
CA ASP A 290 -9.50 -27.27 9.21
C ASP A 290 -8.89 -25.89 8.94
N LEU A 291 -9.58 -24.79 9.29
CA LEU A 291 -9.06 -23.45 9.11
C LEU A 291 -7.83 -23.17 9.97
N GLU A 292 -7.85 -23.61 11.22
CA GLU A 292 -6.69 -23.50 12.11
C GLU A 292 -5.51 -24.35 11.62
N ALA A 293 -5.78 -25.57 11.11
CA ALA A 293 -4.76 -26.43 10.55
C ALA A 293 -4.13 -25.84 9.26
N ILE A 294 -4.92 -25.24 8.39
CA ILE A 294 -4.44 -24.52 7.21
C ILE A 294 -3.59 -23.31 7.64
N ASN A 295 -4.02 -22.56 8.65
CA ASN A 295 -3.25 -21.43 9.19
C ASN A 295 -1.93 -21.88 9.81
N ALA A 296 -1.91 -23.00 10.53
CA ALA A 296 -0.69 -23.62 11.05
C ALA A 296 0.29 -24.01 9.93
N TRP A 297 -0.22 -24.56 8.82
CA TRP A 297 0.62 -24.82 7.65
C TRP A 297 1.18 -23.54 7.02
N LEU A 298 0.38 -22.48 6.92
CA LEU A 298 0.78 -21.19 6.35
C LEU A 298 1.81 -20.46 7.22
N SER A 299 1.76 -20.61 8.55
CA SER A 299 2.68 -19.97 9.49
C SER A 299 4.14 -20.40 9.33
N ARG A 300 4.41 -21.53 8.67
CA ARG A 300 5.75 -22.02 8.35
C ARG A 300 6.52 -21.11 7.39
N TYR A 301 5.83 -20.22 6.68
CA TYR A 301 6.43 -19.39 5.64
C TYR A 301 6.63 -17.96 6.13
N LYS A 302 7.78 -17.39 5.79
CA LYS A 302 8.17 -16.01 6.16
C LYS A 302 7.05 -15.02 5.80
N ALA A 303 6.65 -14.21 6.78
CA ALA A 303 5.66 -13.16 6.58
C ALA A 303 6.03 -12.25 5.41
N GLY A 304 5.03 -11.86 4.60
CA GLY A 304 5.24 -11.00 3.43
C GLY A 304 5.89 -11.67 2.22
N SER A 305 6.34 -12.93 2.31
CA SER A 305 6.97 -13.63 1.19
C SER A 305 6.01 -13.90 0.03
N HIS A 306 6.53 -13.98 -1.19
CA HIS A 306 5.75 -14.38 -2.37
C HIS A 306 5.21 -15.81 -2.24
N THR A 307 5.97 -16.69 -1.57
CA THR A 307 5.56 -18.08 -1.32
C THR A 307 4.33 -18.12 -0.42
N LEU A 308 4.35 -17.40 0.71
CA LEU A 308 3.20 -17.33 1.61
C LEU A 308 1.95 -16.79 0.89
N ARG A 309 2.10 -15.73 0.09
CA ARG A 309 0.97 -15.15 -0.66
C ARG A 309 0.39 -16.13 -1.69
N ALA A 310 1.25 -16.86 -2.41
CA ALA A 310 0.80 -17.86 -3.38
C ALA A 310 0.11 -19.03 -2.68
N TYR A 311 0.68 -19.52 -1.57
CA TYR A 311 0.16 -20.67 -0.82
C TYR A 311 -1.17 -20.33 -0.14
N ARG A 312 -1.25 -19.18 0.53
CA ARG A 312 -2.51 -18.69 1.11
C ARG A 312 -3.62 -18.59 0.05
N LYS A 313 -3.31 -18.03 -1.11
CA LYS A 313 -4.28 -17.88 -2.20
C LYS A 313 -4.87 -19.23 -2.63
N GLU A 314 -4.05 -20.26 -2.80
CA GLU A 314 -4.56 -21.57 -3.24
C GLU A 314 -5.26 -22.34 -2.11
N ALA A 315 -4.76 -22.23 -0.86
CA ALA A 315 -5.44 -22.81 0.30
C ALA A 315 -6.82 -22.17 0.53
N GLU A 316 -6.91 -20.83 0.39
CA GLU A 316 -8.16 -20.09 0.48
C GLU A 316 -9.16 -20.52 -0.59
N ARG A 317 -8.74 -20.65 -1.84
CA ARG A 317 -9.58 -21.13 -2.94
C ARG A 317 -10.15 -22.51 -2.66
N PHE A 318 -9.31 -23.37 -2.15
CA PHE A 318 -9.67 -24.76 -1.85
C PHE A 318 -10.62 -24.84 -0.66
N LEU A 319 -10.36 -24.11 0.41
CA LEU A 319 -11.25 -24.04 1.58
C LEU A 319 -12.62 -23.48 1.21
N LEU A 320 -12.67 -22.38 0.49
CA LEU A 320 -13.92 -21.77 0.04
C LEU A 320 -14.72 -22.73 -0.85
N TRP A 321 -14.05 -23.40 -1.79
CA TRP A 321 -14.68 -24.39 -2.64
C TRP A 321 -15.19 -25.60 -1.85
N SER A 322 -14.40 -26.11 -0.93
CA SER A 322 -14.77 -27.24 -0.08
C SER A 322 -16.06 -26.97 0.70
N ILE A 323 -16.13 -25.82 1.37
CA ILE A 323 -17.26 -25.46 2.22
C ILE A 323 -18.49 -25.05 1.40
N LEU A 324 -18.30 -24.20 0.38
CA LEU A 324 -19.42 -23.55 -0.33
C LEU A 324 -19.95 -24.36 -1.50
N GLU A 325 -19.08 -25.05 -2.24
CA GLU A 325 -19.45 -25.80 -3.43
C GLU A 325 -19.58 -27.30 -3.13
N ALA A 326 -18.55 -27.92 -2.55
CA ALA A 326 -18.58 -29.34 -2.21
C ALA A 326 -19.40 -29.64 -0.96
N ARG A 327 -19.69 -28.61 -0.12
CA ARG A 327 -20.44 -28.71 1.15
C ARG A 327 -19.86 -29.77 2.09
N LYS A 328 -18.53 -29.82 2.15
CA LYS A 328 -17.77 -30.75 3.00
C LYS A 328 -16.59 -30.00 3.65
N PRO A 329 -16.22 -30.35 4.89
CA PRO A 329 -14.96 -29.87 5.45
C PRO A 329 -13.78 -30.45 4.66
N VAL A 330 -12.64 -29.74 4.67
CA VAL A 330 -11.42 -30.15 3.97
C VAL A 330 -10.94 -31.53 4.44
N SER A 331 -11.09 -31.80 5.73
CA SER A 331 -10.77 -33.09 6.36
C SER A 331 -11.79 -34.22 6.06
N SER A 332 -12.81 -33.98 5.25
CA SER A 332 -13.73 -35.02 4.76
C SER A 332 -13.71 -35.20 3.26
N LEU A 333 -12.82 -34.49 2.54
CA LEU A 333 -12.73 -34.61 1.10
C LEU A 333 -12.17 -35.97 0.66
N THR A 334 -12.82 -36.57 -0.33
CA THR A 334 -12.40 -37.81 -0.96
C THR A 334 -11.55 -37.54 -2.21
N VAL A 335 -11.07 -38.61 -2.85
CA VAL A 335 -10.34 -38.53 -4.13
C VAL A 335 -11.25 -37.95 -5.23
N GLU A 336 -12.53 -38.36 -5.24
CA GLU A 336 -13.54 -37.89 -6.19
C GLU A 336 -13.83 -36.40 -6.02
N ASP A 337 -13.89 -35.91 -4.79
CA ASP A 337 -14.02 -34.47 -4.50
C ASP A 337 -12.79 -33.72 -5.05
N CYS A 338 -11.61 -34.25 -4.88
CA CYS A 338 -10.38 -33.67 -5.44
C CYS A 338 -10.36 -33.66 -6.98
N ILE A 339 -10.90 -34.68 -7.62
CA ILE A 339 -11.13 -34.71 -9.08
C ILE A 339 -12.13 -33.61 -9.47
N SER A 340 -13.21 -33.47 -8.73
CA SER A 340 -14.23 -32.44 -8.94
C SER A 340 -13.64 -31.03 -8.79
N TYR A 341 -12.78 -30.77 -7.79
CA TYR A 341 -12.05 -29.51 -7.65
C TYR A 341 -11.12 -29.23 -8.84
N ARG A 342 -10.38 -30.22 -9.31
CA ARG A 342 -9.54 -30.09 -10.50
C ARG A 342 -10.37 -29.69 -11.72
N ASN A 343 -11.52 -30.34 -11.91
CA ASN A 343 -12.45 -30.04 -13.00
C ASN A 343 -13.07 -28.62 -12.83
N PHE A 344 -13.42 -28.23 -11.61
CA PHE A 344 -13.86 -26.88 -11.29
C PHE A 344 -12.82 -25.83 -11.73
N LEU A 345 -11.54 -26.01 -11.39
CA LEU A 345 -10.47 -25.10 -11.80
C LEU A 345 -10.31 -25.03 -13.33
N TRP A 346 -10.59 -26.16 -14.03
CA TRP A 346 -10.49 -26.21 -15.49
C TRP A 346 -11.65 -25.47 -16.16
N TYR A 347 -12.88 -25.70 -15.70
CA TYR A 347 -14.07 -25.17 -16.34
C TYR A 347 -14.41 -23.73 -15.95
N LEU A 348 -13.93 -23.25 -14.81
CA LEU A 348 -14.18 -21.90 -14.32
C LEU A 348 -13.73 -20.84 -15.36
N GLY A 349 -14.70 -20.04 -15.80
CA GLY A 349 -14.50 -18.99 -16.82
C GLY A 349 -14.38 -19.50 -18.26
N ARG A 350 -14.69 -20.80 -18.52
CA ARG A 350 -14.65 -21.42 -19.86
C ARG A 350 -15.99 -21.95 -20.30
N GLN A 351 -16.88 -22.25 -19.37
CA GLN A 351 -18.23 -22.72 -19.67
C GLN A 351 -19.24 -21.57 -19.73
N THR A 352 -20.32 -21.77 -20.49
CA THR A 352 -21.44 -20.85 -20.45
C THR A 352 -22.17 -20.96 -19.11
N PRO A 353 -22.89 -19.90 -18.67
CA PRO A 353 -23.63 -19.94 -17.40
C PRO A 353 -24.61 -21.11 -17.30
N GLU A 354 -25.24 -21.50 -18.40
CA GLU A 354 -26.23 -22.60 -18.46
C GLU A 354 -25.56 -23.98 -18.22
N ILE A 355 -24.41 -24.23 -18.84
CA ILE A 355 -23.65 -25.47 -18.66
C ILE A 355 -23.09 -25.52 -17.24
N TRP A 356 -22.55 -24.39 -16.76
CA TRP A 356 -22.01 -24.28 -15.42
C TRP A 356 -23.07 -24.57 -14.35
N GLY A 357 -24.27 -23.98 -14.45
CA GLY A 357 -25.35 -24.14 -13.49
C GLY A 357 -25.95 -25.54 -13.41
N ARG A 358 -25.65 -26.44 -14.39
CA ARG A 358 -26.01 -27.87 -14.31
C ARG A 358 -25.08 -28.69 -13.43
N THR A 359 -23.85 -28.18 -13.19
CA THR A 359 -22.81 -28.94 -12.50
C THR A 359 -22.45 -28.34 -11.16
N TYR A 360 -22.51 -27.00 -11.04
CA TYR A 360 -22.06 -26.26 -9.88
C TYR A 360 -23.19 -25.43 -9.24
N HIS A 361 -23.21 -25.38 -7.91
CA HIS A 361 -24.25 -24.70 -7.15
C HIS A 361 -24.13 -23.18 -7.20
N ILE A 362 -22.89 -22.67 -7.20
CA ILE A 362 -22.61 -21.24 -7.17
C ILE A 362 -22.27 -20.75 -8.57
N ILE A 363 -22.91 -19.66 -9.00
CA ILE A 363 -22.69 -19.06 -10.31
C ILE A 363 -21.25 -18.56 -10.49
N GLN A 364 -20.71 -18.66 -11.70
CA GLN A 364 -19.30 -18.32 -12.00
C GLN A 364 -18.91 -16.89 -11.59
N SER A 365 -19.83 -15.93 -11.73
CA SER A 365 -19.58 -14.53 -11.38
C SER A 365 -19.31 -14.30 -9.88
N GLN A 366 -19.78 -15.19 -9.01
CA GLN A 366 -19.42 -15.15 -7.59
C GLN A 366 -18.02 -15.68 -7.28
N TRP A 367 -17.45 -16.49 -8.17
CA TRP A 367 -16.08 -16.99 -8.05
C TRP A 367 -15.05 -16.06 -8.68
N MET A 368 -15.45 -15.22 -9.63
CA MET A 368 -14.52 -14.40 -10.43
C MET A 368 -14.79 -12.90 -10.27
N ALA A 369 -13.73 -12.13 -10.02
CA ALA A 369 -13.76 -10.68 -10.03
C ALA A 369 -12.93 -10.11 -11.19
N LYS A 370 -13.13 -8.83 -11.48
CA LYS A 370 -12.20 -8.06 -12.33
C LYS A 370 -10.83 -7.94 -11.65
N ARG A 371 -9.78 -7.84 -12.45
CA ARG A 371 -8.43 -7.62 -11.93
C ARG A 371 -8.32 -6.32 -11.15
N GLY A 372 -7.53 -6.35 -10.08
CA GLY A 372 -7.21 -5.16 -9.29
C GLY A 372 -8.24 -4.81 -8.21
N ILE A 373 -9.21 -5.68 -7.94
CA ILE A 373 -10.12 -5.52 -6.81
C ILE A 373 -9.35 -5.73 -5.51
N GLU A 374 -9.53 -4.83 -4.55
CA GLU A 374 -8.91 -4.94 -3.23
C GLU A 374 -9.42 -6.14 -2.45
N ARG A 375 -8.53 -6.76 -1.64
CA ARG A 375 -8.80 -8.03 -0.95
C ARG A 375 -10.06 -8.00 -0.09
N PHE A 376 -10.34 -6.90 0.60
CA PHE A 376 -11.49 -6.80 1.51
C PHE A 376 -12.65 -5.99 0.92
N SER A 377 -12.64 -5.75 -0.38
CA SER A 377 -13.78 -5.16 -1.08
C SER A 377 -14.95 -6.14 -1.13
N PRO A 378 -16.21 -5.69 -1.06
CA PRO A 378 -17.39 -6.53 -1.31
C PRO A 378 -17.38 -7.23 -2.67
N ASP A 379 -16.69 -6.64 -3.66
CA ASP A 379 -16.53 -7.20 -5.01
C ASP A 379 -15.35 -8.17 -5.13
N TRP A 380 -14.63 -8.43 -4.02
CA TRP A 380 -13.52 -9.37 -4.07
C TRP A 380 -14.01 -10.80 -4.33
N ARG A 381 -13.29 -11.51 -5.19
CA ARG A 381 -13.51 -12.93 -5.48
C ARG A 381 -12.16 -13.64 -5.55
N PRO A 382 -12.11 -14.96 -5.27
CA PRO A 382 -10.84 -15.69 -5.21
C PRO A 382 -10.14 -15.85 -6.56
N PHE A 383 -10.85 -15.63 -7.68
CA PHE A 383 -10.28 -15.73 -9.02
C PHE A 383 -10.43 -14.42 -9.79
N GLU A 384 -9.43 -14.10 -10.62
CA GLU A 384 -9.44 -12.94 -11.53
C GLU A 384 -9.69 -13.33 -12.99
N GLY A 385 -10.08 -14.57 -13.22
CA GLY A 385 -10.33 -15.16 -14.53
C GLY A 385 -9.92 -16.63 -14.61
N PRO A 386 -10.10 -17.27 -15.77
CA PRO A 386 -9.77 -18.69 -15.97
C PRO A 386 -8.28 -18.94 -15.79
N LEU A 387 -7.95 -20.05 -15.13
CA LEU A 387 -6.56 -20.46 -14.89
C LEU A 387 -5.97 -21.15 -16.12
N SER A 388 -4.72 -20.80 -16.49
CA SER A 388 -3.97 -21.58 -17.46
C SER A 388 -3.66 -22.99 -16.93
N ALA A 389 -3.40 -23.96 -17.81
CA ALA A 389 -3.01 -25.32 -17.41
C ALA A 389 -1.80 -25.34 -16.47
N SER A 390 -0.81 -24.45 -16.70
CA SER A 390 0.35 -24.31 -15.81
C SER A 390 -0.03 -23.77 -14.44
N SER A 391 -0.96 -22.80 -14.36
CA SER A 391 -1.44 -22.24 -13.09
C SER A 391 -2.24 -23.27 -12.29
N GLN A 392 -3.07 -24.08 -12.96
CA GLN A 392 -3.81 -25.19 -12.33
C GLN A 392 -2.85 -26.23 -11.76
N LYS A 393 -1.84 -26.63 -12.55
CA LYS A 393 -0.81 -27.57 -12.07
C LYS A 393 -0.09 -27.05 -10.85
N THR A 394 0.22 -25.74 -10.82
CA THR A 394 0.85 -25.09 -9.68
C THR A 394 -0.08 -25.07 -8.46
N ALA A 395 -1.37 -24.74 -8.65
CA ALA A 395 -2.38 -24.76 -7.60
C ALA A 395 -2.50 -26.16 -6.96
N LEU A 396 -2.65 -27.19 -7.78
CA LEU A 396 -2.75 -28.57 -7.29
C LEU A 396 -1.48 -29.05 -6.57
N LYS A 397 -0.28 -28.67 -7.04
CA LYS A 397 0.97 -28.98 -6.34
C LYS A 397 1.07 -28.32 -4.98
N ILE A 398 0.64 -27.05 -4.86
CA ILE A 398 0.60 -26.34 -3.58
C ILE A 398 -0.34 -27.04 -2.62
N LEU A 399 -1.55 -27.39 -3.06
CA LEU A 399 -2.52 -28.10 -2.24
C LEU A 399 -2.07 -29.51 -1.87
N GLN A 400 -1.42 -30.22 -2.79
CA GLN A 400 -0.81 -31.53 -2.51
C GLN A 400 0.26 -31.42 -1.42
N SER A 401 1.08 -30.37 -1.46
CA SER A 401 2.07 -30.07 -0.40
C SER A 401 1.40 -29.75 0.95
N MET A 402 0.28 -29.03 0.95
CA MET A 402 -0.51 -28.73 2.15
C MET A 402 -1.06 -30.02 2.75
N MET A 403 -1.79 -30.81 1.95
CA MET A 403 -2.39 -32.06 2.40
C MET A 403 -1.35 -33.07 2.88
N GLN A 404 -0.20 -33.17 2.20
CA GLN A 404 0.90 -34.03 2.59
C GLN A 404 1.43 -33.61 3.96
N TRP A 405 1.65 -32.32 4.21
CA TRP A 405 2.11 -31.84 5.51
C TRP A 405 1.08 -32.11 6.62
N LEU A 406 -0.22 -31.89 6.34
CA LEU A 406 -1.28 -32.20 7.29
C LEU A 406 -1.32 -33.69 7.64
N THR A 407 -1.02 -34.57 6.67
CA THR A 407 -0.90 -36.01 6.88
C THR A 407 0.35 -36.36 7.72
N GLU A 408 1.49 -35.71 7.44
CA GLU A 408 2.73 -35.87 8.22
C GLU A 408 2.57 -35.41 9.68
N GLN A 409 1.67 -34.44 9.93
CA GLN A 409 1.33 -33.99 11.28
C GLN A 409 0.20 -34.83 11.92
N ASN A 410 -0.21 -35.93 11.31
CA ASN A 410 -1.33 -36.75 11.75
C ASN A 410 -2.66 -35.98 11.93
N TYR A 411 -2.79 -34.82 11.25
CA TYR A 411 -4.06 -34.10 11.21
C TYR A 411 -5.04 -34.77 10.24
N LEU A 412 -4.54 -35.31 9.16
CA LEU A 412 -5.26 -36.15 8.20
C LEU A 412 -4.68 -37.57 8.20
N HIS A 413 -5.51 -38.58 8.01
CA HIS A 413 -5.05 -39.95 7.81
C HIS A 413 -4.39 -40.13 6.43
N ASN A 414 -5.00 -39.56 5.39
CA ASN A 414 -4.57 -39.71 4.01
C ASN A 414 -4.57 -38.41 3.25
N ASN A 415 -3.72 -38.33 2.22
CA ASN A 415 -3.72 -37.23 1.27
C ASN A 415 -4.50 -37.62 -0.01
N PRO A 416 -5.78 -37.19 -0.16
CA PRO A 416 -6.60 -37.56 -1.30
C PRO A 416 -6.10 -36.97 -2.64
N LEU A 417 -5.35 -35.84 -2.59
CA LEU A 417 -4.77 -35.25 -3.80
C LEU A 417 -3.62 -36.08 -4.39
N ARG A 418 -3.01 -36.99 -3.62
CA ARG A 418 -1.91 -37.82 -4.09
C ARG A 418 -2.37 -38.84 -5.16
N ALA A 419 -3.62 -39.28 -5.10
CA ALA A 419 -4.21 -40.20 -6.05
C ALA A 419 -4.59 -39.56 -7.39
N LEU A 420 -4.55 -38.23 -7.48
CA LEU A 420 -4.81 -37.56 -8.74
C LEU A 420 -3.72 -37.91 -9.75
N PRO A 421 -4.08 -38.38 -10.96
CA PRO A 421 -3.09 -38.57 -12.00
C PRO A 421 -2.40 -37.24 -12.30
N ASP A 422 -1.08 -37.30 -12.47
CA ASP A 422 -0.33 -36.16 -12.94
C ASP A 422 -1.03 -35.57 -14.17
N LEU A 423 -1.44 -34.31 -14.09
CA LEU A 423 -1.88 -33.58 -15.29
C LEU A 423 -0.77 -33.78 -16.32
N ALA A 424 -1.09 -34.43 -17.43
CA ALA A 424 -0.17 -34.79 -18.46
C ALA A 424 0.87 -33.67 -18.61
N LYS A 425 2.14 -34.03 -18.51
CA LYS A 425 3.19 -33.04 -18.75
C LYS A 425 2.79 -32.40 -20.08
N PRO A 426 2.47 -31.10 -20.14
CA PRO A 426 2.36 -30.46 -21.43
C PRO A 426 3.65 -30.87 -22.11
N ALA A 427 3.55 -31.53 -23.28
CA ALA A 427 4.70 -31.97 -24.05
C ALA A 427 5.75 -30.91 -23.84
N THR A 428 6.92 -31.27 -23.33
CA THR A 428 7.98 -30.33 -22.98
C THR A 428 8.20 -29.50 -24.24
N LYS A 429 7.38 -28.45 -24.41
CA LYS A 429 7.75 -27.35 -25.25
C LYS A 429 9.00 -26.86 -24.57
N GLY A 430 10.14 -27.20 -25.17
CA GLY A 430 11.40 -26.58 -24.81
C GLY A 430 11.10 -25.09 -24.58
N ILE A 431 11.77 -24.44 -23.66
CA ILE A 431 11.54 -23.00 -23.47
C ILE A 431 11.41 -22.42 -24.85
N ASP A 432 10.25 -21.85 -25.08
CA ASP A 432 9.88 -21.27 -26.35
C ASP A 432 11.06 -20.35 -26.77
N ALA A 433 11.85 -20.76 -27.76
CA ALA A 433 12.95 -19.95 -28.31
C ALA A 433 12.47 -18.53 -28.66
N ALA A 434 11.16 -18.41 -28.86
CA ALA A 434 10.46 -17.16 -29.01
C ALA A 434 10.54 -16.23 -27.80
N ARG A 435 11.10 -16.64 -26.63
CA ARG A 435 11.22 -15.80 -25.42
C ARG A 435 12.58 -15.13 -25.28
N SER A 436 13.45 -15.21 -26.25
CA SER A 436 14.67 -14.41 -26.38
C SER A 436 14.58 -13.51 -27.61
N LEU A 437 15.24 -12.37 -27.55
CA LEU A 437 15.40 -11.52 -28.72
C LEU A 437 16.56 -12.02 -29.57
N THR A 438 16.39 -12.06 -30.87
CA THR A 438 17.51 -12.26 -31.81
C THR A 438 18.45 -11.05 -31.81
N VAL A 439 19.64 -11.16 -32.39
CA VAL A 439 20.56 -10.04 -32.52
C VAL A 439 19.92 -8.89 -33.31
N ALA A 440 19.19 -9.22 -34.40
CA ALA A 440 18.49 -8.21 -35.20
C ALA A 440 17.40 -7.48 -34.39
N GLU A 441 16.56 -8.21 -33.67
CA GLU A 441 15.52 -7.63 -32.81
C GLU A 441 16.15 -6.79 -31.66
N TRP A 442 17.28 -7.20 -31.13
CA TRP A 442 18.01 -6.41 -30.13
C TRP A 442 18.56 -5.12 -30.72
N MET A 443 19.01 -5.13 -31.95
CA MET A 443 19.46 -3.92 -32.66
C MET A 443 18.31 -2.95 -32.90
N ILE A 444 17.09 -3.44 -33.19
CA ILE A 444 15.88 -2.60 -33.26
C ILE A 444 15.62 -1.89 -31.93
N VAL A 445 15.69 -2.64 -30.81
CA VAL A 445 15.54 -2.07 -29.46
C VAL A 445 16.57 -0.95 -29.20
N LYS A 446 17.83 -1.18 -29.57
CA LYS A 446 18.90 -0.18 -29.43
C LYS A 446 18.64 1.05 -30.29
N LYS A 447 18.33 0.86 -31.58
CA LYS A 447 18.04 1.96 -32.50
C LYS A 447 16.88 2.82 -32.04
N PHE A 448 15.80 2.19 -31.55
CA PHE A 448 14.66 2.91 -30.97
C PHE A 448 15.08 3.74 -29.76
N LEU A 449 15.85 3.15 -28.84
CA LEU A 449 16.34 3.85 -27.66
C LEU A 449 17.18 5.07 -28.07
N GLU A 450 18.08 4.93 -29.03
CA GLU A 450 18.96 6.03 -29.50
C GLU A 450 18.19 7.19 -30.11
N GLY A 451 16.99 6.93 -30.67
CA GLY A 451 16.09 7.93 -31.21
C GLY A 451 15.28 8.70 -30.16
N LEU A 452 15.31 8.31 -28.90
CA LEU A 452 14.55 9.00 -27.86
C LEU A 452 15.23 10.32 -27.40
N PRO A 453 14.43 11.29 -26.91
CA PRO A 453 14.98 12.53 -26.34
C PRO A 453 15.94 12.25 -25.18
N ARG A 454 17.11 12.89 -25.19
CA ARG A 454 18.19 12.69 -24.23
C ARG A 454 17.91 13.36 -22.88
N ASN A 455 16.90 12.87 -22.17
CA ASN A 455 16.49 13.30 -20.84
C ASN A 455 16.82 12.24 -19.78
N GLN A 456 16.47 12.49 -18.52
CA GLN A 456 16.71 11.55 -17.40
C GLN A 456 16.03 10.18 -17.62
N ALA A 457 14.85 10.14 -18.26
CA ALA A 457 14.15 8.89 -18.56
C ALA A 457 14.92 8.05 -19.59
N TYR A 458 15.50 8.69 -20.61
CA TYR A 458 16.38 8.06 -21.60
C TYR A 458 17.60 7.40 -20.93
N TYR A 459 18.36 8.14 -20.15
CA TYR A 459 19.57 7.62 -19.52
C TYR A 459 19.27 6.52 -18.51
N ARG A 460 18.17 6.64 -17.77
CA ARG A 460 17.71 5.57 -16.90
C ARG A 460 17.36 4.30 -17.68
N MET A 461 16.62 4.43 -18.79
CA MET A 461 16.25 3.28 -19.61
C MET A 461 17.48 2.64 -20.24
N ARG A 462 18.41 3.45 -20.76
CA ARG A 462 19.68 2.99 -21.32
C ARG A 462 20.47 2.20 -20.29
N PHE A 463 20.63 2.72 -19.09
CA PHE A 463 21.26 2.02 -17.99
C PHE A 463 20.56 0.71 -17.61
N ILE A 464 19.22 0.72 -17.46
CA ILE A 464 18.44 -0.47 -17.13
C ILE A 464 18.64 -1.58 -18.19
N LEU A 465 18.58 -1.22 -19.46
CA LEU A 465 18.78 -2.18 -20.55
C LEU A 465 20.21 -2.71 -20.58
N ALA A 466 21.22 -1.85 -20.42
CA ALA A 466 22.61 -2.23 -20.37
C ALA A 466 22.87 -3.20 -19.20
N LEU A 467 22.41 -2.88 -18.00
CA LEU A 467 22.58 -3.71 -16.84
C LEU A 467 21.84 -5.05 -16.97
N ALA A 468 20.55 -5.02 -17.36
CA ALA A 468 19.74 -6.23 -17.47
C ALA A 468 20.26 -7.20 -18.56
N TYR A 469 20.71 -6.65 -19.71
CA TYR A 469 21.25 -7.44 -20.80
C TYR A 469 22.62 -8.04 -20.46
N ASN A 470 23.50 -7.34 -19.76
CA ASN A 470 24.84 -7.81 -19.47
C ASN A 470 24.96 -8.64 -18.20
N SER A 471 24.01 -8.51 -17.25
CA SER A 471 24.05 -9.27 -15.99
C SER A 471 23.16 -10.50 -15.97
N GLY A 472 22.16 -10.55 -16.84
CA GLY A 472 21.14 -11.61 -16.80
C GLY A 472 20.38 -11.69 -15.48
N CYS A 473 20.38 -10.65 -14.65
CA CYS A 473 19.71 -10.61 -13.36
C CYS A 473 18.20 -10.75 -13.47
N ARG A 474 17.56 -11.31 -12.44
CA ARG A 474 16.10 -11.33 -12.30
C ARG A 474 15.58 -9.93 -11.99
N LEU A 475 14.32 -9.68 -12.31
CA LEU A 475 13.68 -8.38 -12.05
C LEU A 475 13.82 -7.94 -10.58
N SER A 476 13.59 -8.85 -9.63
CA SER A 476 13.71 -8.55 -8.20
C SER A 476 15.16 -8.28 -7.79
N GLU A 477 16.11 -8.98 -8.38
CA GLU A 477 17.54 -8.78 -8.16
C GLU A 477 17.95 -7.38 -8.68
N LEU A 478 17.58 -7.03 -9.93
CA LEU A 478 17.84 -5.69 -10.49
C LEU A 478 17.26 -4.55 -9.64
N ALA A 479 16.05 -4.74 -9.12
CA ALA A 479 15.38 -3.72 -8.31
C ALA A 479 15.97 -3.57 -6.90
N SER A 480 16.68 -4.58 -6.39
CA SER A 480 17.30 -4.56 -5.06
C SER A 480 18.76 -4.13 -5.05
N LEU A 481 19.42 -4.05 -6.22
CA LEU A 481 20.83 -3.67 -6.30
C LEU A 481 21.08 -2.27 -5.77
N LYS A 482 22.12 -2.17 -4.93
CA LYS A 482 22.61 -0.93 -4.32
C LYS A 482 24.04 -0.63 -4.76
N ARG A 483 24.52 0.56 -4.44
CA ARG A 483 25.91 0.95 -4.70
C ARG A 483 26.89 0.02 -3.96
N ALA A 484 26.56 -0.44 -2.77
CA ALA A 484 27.39 -1.38 -1.99
C ALA A 484 27.63 -2.70 -2.72
N ASP A 485 26.70 -3.14 -3.56
CA ASP A 485 26.80 -4.40 -4.31
C ASP A 485 27.76 -4.31 -5.51
N LEU A 486 28.22 -3.10 -5.87
CA LEU A 486 29.16 -2.86 -6.96
C LEU A 486 30.60 -2.77 -6.41
N SER A 487 31.44 -3.68 -6.82
CA SER A 487 32.87 -3.75 -6.45
C SER A 487 33.80 -3.76 -7.66
N SER A 488 35.04 -3.39 -7.41
CA SER A 488 36.08 -3.47 -8.43
C SER A 488 37.32 -4.16 -7.85
N PHE A 489 38.01 -4.92 -8.69
CA PHE A 489 39.23 -5.63 -8.34
C PHE A 489 40.18 -5.61 -9.52
N VAL A 490 41.48 -5.82 -9.24
CA VAL A 490 42.50 -6.01 -10.26
C VAL A 490 42.86 -7.49 -10.30
N ARG A 491 42.73 -8.10 -11.47
CA ARG A 491 43.10 -9.49 -11.67
C ARG A 491 44.62 -9.62 -11.69
N SER A 492 45.11 -10.67 -11.06
CA SER A 492 46.57 -10.93 -11.04
C SER A 492 47.14 -11.03 -12.46
N GLY A 493 48.08 -10.13 -12.81
CA GLY A 493 48.70 -10.04 -14.14
C GLY A 493 48.00 -9.12 -15.14
N GLU A 494 46.97 -8.39 -14.72
CA GLU A 494 46.29 -7.38 -15.53
C GLU A 494 46.40 -5.99 -14.88
N ASP A 495 46.58 -4.93 -15.70
CA ASP A 495 46.73 -3.55 -15.20
C ASP A 495 45.42 -2.78 -15.14
N HIS A 496 44.28 -3.41 -15.49
CA HIS A 496 42.99 -2.74 -15.57
C HIS A 496 41.99 -3.27 -14.52
N LEU A 497 41.17 -2.34 -14.02
CA LEU A 497 40.11 -2.61 -13.06
C LEU A 497 39.03 -3.46 -13.70
N GLN A 498 38.76 -4.61 -13.12
CA GLN A 498 37.58 -5.42 -13.40
C GLN A 498 36.45 -5.00 -12.45
N TRP A 499 35.23 -5.11 -12.91
CA TRP A 499 34.04 -4.73 -12.14
C TRP A 499 33.07 -5.89 -12.04
N GLU A 500 32.46 -6.01 -10.87
CA GLU A 500 31.43 -7.01 -10.64
C GLU A 500 30.32 -6.45 -9.75
N ILE A 501 29.16 -7.11 -9.84
CA ILE A 501 28.06 -6.92 -8.90
C ILE A 501 27.82 -8.19 -8.10
N GLU A 502 27.64 -8.02 -6.80
CA GLU A 502 27.19 -9.06 -5.91
C GLU A 502 25.66 -9.14 -5.98
N VAL A 503 25.13 -10.31 -6.29
CA VAL A 503 23.69 -10.52 -6.48
C VAL A 503 23.18 -11.57 -5.51
N THR A 504 22.25 -11.18 -4.64
CA THR A 504 21.53 -12.12 -3.76
C THR A 504 20.38 -12.76 -4.50
N GLY A 505 20.49 -14.05 -4.78
CA GLY A 505 19.50 -14.84 -5.48
C GLY A 505 18.45 -15.48 -4.58
N LYS A 506 17.60 -16.34 -5.16
CA LYS A 506 16.58 -17.10 -4.43
C LYS A 506 17.23 -18.00 -3.37
N GLY A 507 16.80 -17.85 -2.10
CA GLY A 507 17.32 -18.59 -0.95
C GLY A 507 18.63 -18.02 -0.42
N GLU A 508 18.79 -16.70 -0.55
CA GLU A 508 19.94 -15.92 -0.02
C GLU A 508 21.32 -16.36 -0.57
N LYS A 509 21.31 -17.00 -1.75
CA LYS A 509 22.54 -17.40 -2.41
C LYS A 509 23.18 -16.22 -3.09
N LEU A 510 24.42 -15.90 -2.69
CA LEU A 510 25.25 -14.88 -3.31
C LEU A 510 25.89 -15.42 -4.59
N ARG A 511 26.02 -14.56 -5.59
CA ARG A 511 26.84 -14.77 -6.78
C ARG A 511 27.41 -13.45 -7.27
N HIS A 512 28.57 -13.54 -7.87
CA HIS A 512 29.25 -12.40 -8.49
C HIS A 512 29.02 -12.42 -10.00
N VAL A 513 28.61 -11.31 -10.56
CA VAL A 513 28.40 -11.15 -11.99
C VAL A 513 29.33 -10.07 -12.50
N GLN A 514 30.29 -10.47 -13.34
CA GLN A 514 31.26 -9.54 -13.95
C GLN A 514 30.54 -8.59 -14.92
N LEU A 515 30.92 -7.33 -14.88
CA LEU A 515 30.42 -6.28 -15.75
C LEU A 515 31.50 -5.85 -16.75
N ASN A 516 31.10 -5.68 -18.00
CA ASN A 516 32.01 -5.08 -18.97
C ASN A 516 32.12 -3.56 -18.76
N HIS A 517 33.19 -2.94 -19.30
CA HIS A 517 33.46 -1.51 -19.13
C HIS A 517 32.32 -0.62 -19.60
N ASN A 518 31.63 -0.99 -20.68
CA ASN A 518 30.50 -0.21 -21.22
C ASN A 518 29.35 -0.08 -20.18
N VAL A 519 29.06 -1.15 -19.43
CA VAL A 519 28.03 -1.10 -18.37
C VAL A 519 28.47 -0.19 -17.24
N VAL A 520 29.76 -0.24 -16.88
CA VAL A 520 30.30 0.63 -15.82
C VAL A 520 30.24 2.11 -16.23
N ASP A 521 30.49 2.41 -17.49
CA ASP A 521 30.37 3.77 -17.99
C ASP A 521 28.93 4.25 -18.01
N GLU A 522 27.96 3.37 -18.34
CA GLU A 522 26.53 3.67 -18.18
C GLU A 522 26.15 3.92 -16.70
N ILE A 523 26.70 3.14 -15.77
CA ILE A 523 26.52 3.38 -14.33
C ILE A 523 27.04 4.77 -13.96
N ARG A 524 28.27 5.10 -14.34
CA ARG A 524 28.91 6.39 -14.05
C ARG A 524 28.09 7.55 -14.62
N GLN A 525 27.67 7.44 -15.87
CA GLN A 525 26.86 8.46 -16.53
C GLN A 525 25.49 8.64 -15.84
N TYR A 526 24.82 7.54 -15.51
CA TYR A 526 23.53 7.59 -14.84
C TYR A 526 23.63 8.20 -13.44
N PHE A 527 24.67 7.87 -12.66
CA PHE A 527 24.91 8.47 -11.35
C PHE A 527 25.26 9.96 -11.44
N ARG A 528 26.04 10.39 -12.42
CA ARG A 528 26.30 11.83 -12.66
C ARG A 528 25.02 12.62 -12.90
N LEU A 529 24.10 12.08 -13.65
CA LEU A 529 22.77 12.69 -13.90
C LEU A 529 21.89 12.74 -12.65
N ARG A 530 22.16 11.89 -11.67
CA ARG A 530 21.53 11.92 -10.35
C ARG A 530 22.23 12.87 -9.36
N GLY A 531 23.25 13.61 -9.80
CA GLY A 531 23.99 14.56 -8.98
C GLY A 531 25.22 14.01 -8.25
N HIS A 532 25.61 12.75 -8.52
CA HIS A 532 26.80 12.15 -7.92
C HIS A 532 28.02 12.33 -8.84
N ALA A 533 29.00 13.09 -8.41
CA ALA A 533 30.20 13.39 -9.22
C ALA A 533 31.02 12.14 -9.57
N THR A 534 31.20 11.24 -8.60
CA THR A 534 31.96 9.98 -8.76
C THR A 534 31.26 8.84 -8.04
N LEU A 535 31.52 7.59 -8.47
CA LEU A 535 31.00 6.40 -7.79
C LEU A 535 31.53 6.25 -6.36
N ALA A 536 32.70 6.78 -6.06
CA ALA A 536 33.31 6.73 -4.71
C ALA A 536 32.48 7.53 -3.69
N ASN A 537 31.85 8.62 -4.14
CA ASN A 537 31.08 9.54 -3.29
C ASN A 537 29.61 9.15 -3.14
N VAL A 538 29.19 8.06 -3.80
CA VAL A 538 27.79 7.57 -3.69
C VAL A 538 27.64 6.77 -2.40
N PRO A 539 26.66 7.09 -1.53
CA PRO A 539 26.40 6.32 -0.32
C PRO A 539 26.13 4.82 -0.64
N PRO A 540 26.61 3.90 0.20
CA PRO A 540 26.50 2.45 -0.04
C PRO A 540 25.05 1.97 -0.26
N GLU A 541 24.10 2.55 0.45
CA GLU A 541 22.67 2.19 0.41
C GLU A 541 21.92 2.76 -0.80
N THR A 542 22.58 3.60 -1.61
CA THR A 542 21.95 4.21 -2.78
C THR A 542 21.57 3.14 -3.81
N PRO A 543 20.30 3.06 -4.27
CA PRO A 543 19.89 2.07 -5.25
C PRO A 543 20.57 2.31 -6.60
N LEU A 544 21.01 1.25 -7.27
CA LEU A 544 21.55 1.35 -8.63
C LEU A 544 20.49 1.88 -9.61
N ILE A 545 19.24 1.43 -9.47
CA ILE A 545 18.12 1.89 -10.29
C ILE A 545 17.14 2.68 -9.41
N ALA A 546 17.00 3.97 -9.67
CA ALA A 546 16.13 4.88 -8.92
C ALA A 546 14.87 5.30 -9.68
N ALA A 547 13.90 5.83 -8.95
CA ALA A 547 12.75 6.52 -9.51
C ALA A 547 13.19 7.82 -10.20
N LEU A 548 12.42 8.31 -11.19
CA LEU A 548 12.63 9.66 -11.70
C LEU A 548 12.05 10.66 -10.70
N PRO A 549 12.67 11.83 -10.52
CA PRO A 549 12.11 12.90 -9.71
C PRO A 549 10.74 13.31 -10.26
N VAL A 550 9.84 13.66 -9.36
CA VAL A 550 8.55 14.26 -9.75
C VAL A 550 8.84 15.66 -10.29
N THR A 551 8.29 16.00 -11.44
CA THR A 551 8.42 17.32 -12.07
C THR A 551 8.08 18.41 -11.05
N ASN A 552 9.01 19.34 -10.83
CA ASN A 552 9.02 20.53 -10.00
C ASN A 552 9.86 20.48 -8.70
N VAL A 553 10.57 19.40 -8.42
CA VAL A 553 11.58 19.41 -7.35
C VAL A 553 12.95 19.37 -8.02
N GLN A 554 13.74 20.43 -7.86
CA GLN A 554 15.17 20.42 -8.18
C GLN A 554 15.87 19.45 -7.22
N GLY A 555 16.18 18.27 -7.71
CA GLY A 555 16.89 17.23 -6.99
C GLY A 555 16.79 15.90 -7.70
N SER A 556 17.88 15.15 -7.74
CA SER A 556 17.83 13.76 -8.17
C SER A 556 17.18 12.94 -7.07
N SER A 557 16.16 12.16 -7.39
CA SER A 557 15.59 11.20 -6.44
C SER A 557 16.50 9.97 -6.37
N ASP A 558 16.94 9.62 -5.18
CA ASP A 558 17.60 8.36 -4.87
C ASP A 558 16.62 7.30 -4.35
N ASP A 559 15.32 7.53 -4.53
CA ASP A 559 14.28 6.60 -4.13
C ASP A 559 14.36 5.28 -4.93
N PRO A 560 14.29 4.13 -4.27
CA PRO A 560 14.38 2.84 -4.94
C PRO A 560 13.19 2.61 -5.86
N LEU A 561 13.47 2.07 -7.05
CA LEU A 561 12.43 1.66 -7.97
C LEU A 561 11.95 0.23 -7.65
N SER A 562 10.73 0.07 -7.16
CA SER A 562 10.19 -1.26 -6.85
C SER A 562 10.17 -2.18 -8.09
N ALA A 563 10.31 -3.50 -7.88
CA ALA A 563 10.27 -4.48 -8.95
C ALA A 563 9.02 -4.36 -9.84
N SER A 564 7.84 -4.10 -9.24
CA SER A 564 6.60 -3.89 -10.00
C SER A 564 6.63 -2.64 -10.87
N ARG A 565 7.29 -1.59 -10.39
CA ARG A 565 7.42 -0.33 -11.12
C ARG A 565 8.45 -0.48 -12.25
N LEU A 566 9.57 -1.14 -11.99
CA LEU A 566 10.59 -1.49 -12.99
C LEU A 566 9.99 -2.35 -14.11
N TYR A 567 9.17 -3.36 -13.75
CA TYR A 567 8.44 -4.17 -14.73
C TYR A 567 7.56 -3.32 -15.65
N ARG A 568 6.78 -2.40 -15.07
CA ARG A 568 5.90 -1.51 -15.86
C ARG A 568 6.68 -0.59 -16.79
N VAL A 569 7.77 -0.02 -16.31
CA VAL A 569 8.67 0.85 -17.12
C VAL A 569 9.18 0.08 -18.33
N LEU A 570 9.69 -1.13 -18.15
CA LEU A 570 10.17 -1.97 -19.24
C LEU A 570 9.06 -2.44 -20.19
N LYS A 571 7.89 -2.78 -19.64
CA LYS A 571 6.72 -3.15 -20.47
C LYS A 571 6.21 -2.00 -21.34
N HIS A 572 6.20 -0.77 -20.82
CA HIS A 572 5.87 0.41 -21.62
C HIS A 572 6.89 0.61 -22.73
N PHE A 573 8.17 0.60 -22.41
CA PHE A 573 9.24 0.75 -23.38
C PHE A 573 9.15 -0.29 -24.51
N PHE A 574 9.03 -1.59 -24.20
CA PHE A 574 8.89 -2.64 -25.22
C PHE A 574 7.61 -2.49 -26.08
N ARG A 575 6.54 -1.97 -25.49
CA ARG A 575 5.32 -1.67 -26.24
C ARG A 575 5.53 -0.54 -27.24
N ASP A 576 6.29 0.49 -26.86
CA ASP A 576 6.60 1.62 -27.70
C ASP A 576 7.57 1.20 -28.83
N VAL A 577 8.58 0.37 -28.53
CA VAL A 577 9.43 -0.27 -29.57
C VAL A 577 8.58 -1.11 -30.53
N ALA A 578 7.63 -1.91 -30.01
CA ALA A 578 6.75 -2.71 -30.85
C ALA A 578 5.86 -1.85 -31.76
N ALA A 579 5.40 -0.70 -31.27
CA ALA A 579 4.61 0.24 -32.07
C ALA A 579 5.44 0.87 -33.18
N SER A 580 6.73 1.14 -33.00
CA SER A 580 7.60 1.75 -34.02
C SER A 580 7.89 0.84 -35.22
N VAL A 581 7.75 -0.49 -35.07
CA VAL A 581 8.00 -1.46 -36.15
C VAL A 581 6.73 -2.14 -36.65
N LEU A 582 5.56 -1.77 -36.12
CA LEU A 582 4.28 -2.45 -36.38
C LEU A 582 3.89 -2.47 -37.84
N THR A 583 4.23 -1.41 -38.61
CA THR A 583 3.91 -1.27 -40.04
C THR A 583 4.90 -1.99 -40.96
N GLU A 584 6.12 -2.26 -40.48
CA GLU A 584 7.20 -2.85 -41.26
C GLU A 584 7.29 -4.37 -41.02
N ASP A 585 7.14 -4.81 -39.75
CA ASP A 585 7.27 -6.22 -39.35
C ASP A 585 6.30 -6.55 -38.23
N LEU A 586 5.16 -7.11 -38.61
CA LEU A 586 4.09 -7.47 -37.67
C LEU A 586 4.53 -8.57 -36.67
N ASP A 587 5.32 -9.55 -37.10
CA ASP A 587 5.76 -10.66 -36.26
C ASP A 587 6.75 -10.19 -35.19
N THR A 588 7.74 -9.38 -35.59
CA THR A 588 8.66 -8.73 -34.65
C THR A 588 7.92 -7.79 -33.69
N ALA A 589 6.95 -7.02 -34.17
CA ALA A 589 6.13 -6.16 -33.32
C ALA A 589 5.34 -6.96 -32.27
N GLN A 590 4.68 -8.03 -32.67
CA GLN A 590 3.95 -8.91 -31.75
C GLN A 590 4.88 -9.57 -30.71
N LYS A 591 6.07 -9.99 -31.14
CA LYS A 591 7.09 -10.57 -30.29
C LYS A 591 7.60 -9.55 -29.26
N LEU A 592 7.99 -8.35 -29.67
CA LEU A 592 8.44 -7.25 -28.81
C LEU A 592 7.35 -6.83 -27.81
N ARG A 593 6.07 -6.79 -28.22
CA ARG A 593 4.93 -6.50 -27.33
C ARG A 593 4.81 -7.50 -26.18
N ARG A 594 5.25 -8.75 -26.38
CA ARG A 594 5.28 -9.80 -25.36
C ARG A 594 6.52 -9.72 -24.48
N ALA A 595 7.60 -9.06 -24.90
CA ALA A 595 8.86 -8.96 -24.21
C ALA A 595 8.71 -8.43 -22.77
N SER A 596 9.58 -8.89 -21.90
CA SER A 596 9.62 -8.56 -20.48
C SER A 596 11.05 -8.66 -19.96
N THR A 597 11.28 -8.32 -18.69
CA THR A 597 12.59 -8.49 -18.03
C THR A 597 13.14 -9.90 -18.11
N HIS A 598 12.25 -10.91 -18.08
CA HIS A 598 12.67 -12.30 -18.18
C HIS A 598 13.23 -12.64 -19.57
N TRP A 599 12.72 -11.96 -20.62
CA TRP A 599 13.25 -12.07 -21.97
C TRP A 599 14.67 -11.51 -22.08
N LEU A 600 14.98 -10.40 -21.41
CA LEU A 600 16.35 -9.85 -21.39
C LEU A 600 17.35 -10.85 -20.79
N ARG A 601 16.94 -11.54 -19.73
CA ARG A 601 17.74 -12.63 -19.14
C ARG A 601 17.90 -13.83 -20.09
N HIS A 602 16.85 -14.20 -20.83
CA HIS A 602 16.97 -15.23 -21.86
C HIS A 602 17.86 -14.78 -23.01
N THR A 603 17.74 -13.53 -23.43
CA THR A 603 18.56 -12.92 -24.46
C THR A 603 20.04 -12.90 -24.06
N PHE A 604 20.36 -12.52 -22.81
CA PHE A 604 21.72 -12.61 -22.27
C PHE A 604 22.27 -14.03 -22.41
N ALA A 605 21.50 -15.04 -21.97
CA ALA A 605 21.95 -16.43 -22.02
C ALA A 605 22.17 -16.93 -23.46
N THR A 606 21.20 -16.65 -24.35
CA THR A 606 21.26 -17.08 -25.74
C THR A 606 22.40 -16.40 -26.49
N HIS A 607 22.56 -15.07 -26.34
CA HIS A 607 23.62 -14.34 -26.96
C HIS A 607 25.01 -14.67 -26.36
N GLY A 608 25.06 -14.94 -25.04
CA GLY A 608 26.29 -15.37 -24.38
C GLY A 608 26.82 -16.69 -24.96
N ILE A 609 25.95 -17.69 -25.07
CA ILE A 609 26.29 -18.99 -25.68
C ILE A 609 26.67 -18.82 -27.17
N HIS A 610 25.93 -17.99 -27.90
CA HIS A 610 26.25 -17.69 -29.30
C HIS A 610 27.63 -17.06 -29.47
N ASN A 611 28.02 -16.21 -28.51
CA ASN A 611 29.33 -15.54 -28.49
C ASN A 611 30.42 -16.36 -27.78
N GLY A 612 30.21 -17.65 -27.55
CA GLY A 612 31.24 -18.57 -27.07
C GLY A 612 31.33 -18.76 -25.57
N MET A 613 30.40 -18.18 -24.77
CA MET A 613 30.34 -18.51 -23.35
C MET A 613 30.00 -19.98 -23.14
N THR A 614 30.70 -20.65 -22.23
CA THR A 614 30.36 -22.03 -21.86
C THR A 614 29.03 -22.12 -21.11
N LEU A 615 28.39 -23.27 -21.18
CA LEU A 615 27.13 -23.49 -20.50
C LEU A 615 27.25 -23.35 -18.96
N GLU A 616 28.39 -23.75 -18.43
CA GLU A 616 28.76 -23.61 -17.02
C GLU A 616 28.84 -22.13 -16.61
N THR A 617 29.55 -21.33 -17.40
CA THR A 617 29.65 -19.88 -17.17
C THR A 617 28.28 -19.23 -17.16
N VAL A 618 27.45 -19.53 -18.15
CA VAL A 618 26.07 -19.00 -18.23
C VAL A 618 25.22 -19.48 -17.05
N ARG A 619 25.33 -20.76 -16.65
CA ARG A 619 24.65 -21.30 -15.45
C ARG A 619 25.02 -20.51 -14.19
N ASP A 620 26.30 -20.28 -13.98
CA ASP A 620 26.82 -19.64 -12.77
C ASP A 620 26.43 -18.16 -12.72
N LEU A 621 26.59 -17.43 -13.81
CA LEU A 621 26.14 -16.03 -13.93
C LEU A 621 24.62 -15.88 -13.72
N LEU A 622 23.83 -16.83 -14.22
CA LEU A 622 22.40 -16.83 -14.01
C LEU A 622 21.98 -17.35 -12.63
N GLY A 623 22.85 -18.05 -11.89
CA GLY A 623 22.53 -18.70 -10.62
C GLY A 623 21.49 -19.81 -10.78
N HIS A 624 21.63 -20.66 -11.80
CA HIS A 624 20.79 -21.84 -11.99
C HIS A 624 21.29 -23.01 -11.13
N LYS A 625 20.40 -23.72 -10.47
CA LYS A 625 20.76 -24.87 -9.62
C LYS A 625 21.27 -26.08 -10.39
N SER A 626 20.88 -26.23 -11.66
CA SER A 626 21.25 -27.36 -12.50
C SER A 626 21.55 -26.93 -13.93
N LEU A 627 22.48 -27.64 -14.59
CA LEU A 627 22.77 -27.48 -16.01
C LEU A 627 21.53 -27.74 -16.87
N GLY A 628 20.63 -28.66 -16.47
CA GLY A 628 19.38 -28.91 -17.18
C GLY A 628 18.47 -27.68 -17.32
N THR A 629 18.57 -26.71 -16.40
CA THR A 629 17.85 -25.42 -16.56
C THR A 629 18.52 -24.51 -17.58
N THR A 630 19.83 -24.66 -17.80
CA THR A 630 20.62 -23.82 -18.72
C THR A 630 20.72 -24.48 -20.11
N SER A 631 20.71 -25.83 -20.19
CA SER A 631 20.76 -26.57 -21.47
C SER A 631 19.62 -26.22 -22.43
N ILE A 632 18.54 -25.68 -21.91
CA ILE A 632 17.40 -25.19 -22.69
C ILE A 632 17.82 -24.11 -23.70
N TYR A 633 18.83 -23.29 -23.38
CA TYR A 633 19.33 -22.25 -24.29
C TYR A 633 20.17 -22.83 -25.46
N VAL A 634 20.76 -24.03 -25.28
CA VAL A 634 21.50 -24.74 -26.32
C VAL A 634 20.56 -25.37 -27.36
N THR A 635 19.42 -25.90 -26.89
CA THR A 635 18.45 -26.57 -27.75
C THR A 635 17.69 -25.61 -28.67
N THR A 636 17.85 -24.29 -28.49
CA THR A 636 17.10 -23.28 -29.22
C THR A 636 17.72 -22.91 -30.58
N GLU A 637 18.96 -23.31 -30.85
CA GLU A 637 19.63 -22.98 -32.10
C GLU A 637 19.38 -24.03 -33.19
N LYS A 638 18.23 -23.93 -33.86
CA LYS A 638 17.99 -24.66 -35.10
C LYS A 638 19.08 -24.39 -36.14
N ASP A 639 19.53 -23.14 -36.20
CA ASP A 639 20.59 -22.69 -37.14
C ASP A 639 21.98 -23.24 -36.79
N LYS A 640 22.28 -23.47 -35.53
CA LYS A 640 23.53 -24.11 -35.12
C LYS A 640 23.54 -25.61 -35.46
N ARG A 641 22.41 -26.30 -35.17
CA ARG A 641 22.26 -27.71 -35.58
C ARG A 641 22.36 -27.87 -37.09
N SER A 642 21.73 -26.98 -37.87
CA SER A 642 21.86 -27.00 -39.32
C SER A 642 23.31 -26.85 -39.76
N ARG A 643 24.02 -25.86 -39.19
CA ARG A 643 25.44 -25.64 -39.51
C ARG A 643 26.36 -26.77 -39.03
N GLU A 644 26.10 -27.34 -37.86
CA GLU A 644 26.87 -28.50 -37.36
C GLU A 644 26.57 -29.78 -38.19
N VAL A 645 25.33 -29.97 -38.64
CA VAL A 645 24.96 -31.04 -39.56
C VAL A 645 25.53 -30.78 -40.97
N GLU A 646 25.59 -29.55 -41.45
CA GLU A 646 26.26 -29.21 -42.69
C GLU A 646 27.77 -29.49 -42.65
N ARG A 647 28.45 -29.16 -41.55
CA ARG A 647 29.86 -29.53 -41.34
C ARG A 647 30.08 -31.04 -41.31
N LEU A 648 29.13 -31.81 -40.78
CA LEU A 648 29.17 -33.28 -40.83
C LEU A 648 29.00 -33.82 -42.29
N LYS A 649 28.22 -33.13 -43.14
CA LYS A 649 28.09 -33.45 -44.54
C LYS A 649 29.41 -33.23 -45.31
N GLU A 650 30.16 -32.20 -44.99
CA GLU A 650 31.49 -31.94 -45.57
C GLU A 650 32.52 -33.05 -45.16
N LEU A 651 32.40 -33.66 -44.00
CA LEU A 651 33.24 -34.74 -43.53
C LEU A 651 32.77 -36.13 -44.02
N GLY A 652 31.52 -36.26 -44.48
CA GLY A 652 30.88 -37.50 -44.89
C GLY A 652 30.61 -37.61 -46.40
N SER A 653 31.09 -36.67 -47.24
CA SER A 653 31.02 -36.78 -48.71
C SER A 653 32.12 -37.70 -49.19
N PHE A 654 31.70 -38.90 -49.55
CA PHE A 654 32.49 -39.86 -50.31
C PHE A 654 32.39 -39.55 -51.80
#